data_e58cddce2b202fcc2efd2f7153fb627a
#
_entry.id   e58cddce2b202fcc2efd2f7153fb627a
#
_cell.length_a   1.000
_cell.length_b   1.000
_cell.length_c   1.000
_cell.angle_alpha   90.00
_cell.angle_beta   90.00
_cell.angle_gamma   90.00
#
_symmetry.space_group_name_H-M   'P 1'
#
loop_
_entity.id
_entity.type
_entity.pdbx_description
1 polymer ?
#
loop_
_entity_poly.entity_id
_entity_poly.type
_entity_poly.pdbx_seq_one_letter_code
_entity_poly.pdbx_strand_id
1 'polypeptide(L)'
;VPLVVYLLILGRWVDAAGAFGPMPTFEELENPKSSLASEVLTDDHEPLGGFFIQNRSFVGRNELAPSLVDALVSTEDARFYSHSGIDAKGLMRVMFKTVMLGRDEAGGGSTITQQLAKNLFPRDTAYSDSKFVKFVKLGISKFKEWITAVKLERNYTKDEILTMYLNTVPFGSGAYGIKMASRTFFNTTPDSLRDEEAALLVGMVKGPTWYSPVRNPERALLRRNQVLGQRVKYGNLSQAACDSLSALPLGLDFMPQDHNSGLGTYFREHLRLVMTASEPVPTQYHSRDQYVSDSMEWADNPLYGWCNKNRKPDGSPYNLYRDGLKIYSTIDATLQRYAEEAVAEHLGKTLQPAFDREKKNGIFGSEVKRKVRDLVIRTGIHQSERYRNMKAQGFSNEEIDKAFNTPVSTTLFSWNGDIDTVITPMDSMLYSKRQLRTGFMAMEPYTGRVKVWVGGPSFRHFKYDQVYSAMRQVGSTIKPFLYTLAMQEGYSPCLKVPNVPQVFDMGDTVWIPKNSNTTRHDGEMVTLRWGLANSVNNISAWLIKQFSPAAVAELIHKMGVNSYIDPVNSIFLGTSEVTVYEMVGAYNTFASGGVHIDPLLVTRIEDRNGNILATFQPRKREVISQKTAYLMVQLLRSVIDQGSGIRLRYVYNLRGPFGGKTGTTQNHSDGWFMSIYPTLVMGTWVGAEDPAVHFNWIAMGQGASMALPIQGLFLQKVMANPNLGISPSDTWRVPKGMEGIQFNCDDAPRTQEDEEGEDYSNESGRFVSLISVDVESYARTHFNKSVKKTLSIPRWMNDLAVARSINFSKTLQNALRRELGIEA
;
A
#
# COMPACT_ATOMS: atom_id res chain seq x y z
N VAL A 1 13.72 -6.23 -56.46
CA VAL A 1 12.37 -5.84 -56.91
C VAL A 1 11.50 -7.05 -57.29
N PRO A 2 11.89 -8.00 -58.18
CA PRO A 2 11.00 -9.10 -58.60
C PRO A 2 10.58 -10.03 -57.44
N LEU A 3 11.46 -10.39 -56.51
CA LEU A 3 11.17 -11.26 -55.38
C LEU A 3 10.14 -10.62 -54.41
N VAL A 4 10.25 -9.33 -54.19
CA VAL A 4 9.35 -8.57 -53.30
C VAL A 4 7.96 -8.49 -53.91
N VAL A 5 7.86 -8.20 -55.22
CA VAL A 5 6.58 -8.17 -55.96
C VAL A 5 5.97 -9.58 -56.02
N TYR A 6 6.75 -10.61 -56.25
CA TYR A 6 6.29 -12.01 -56.24
C TYR A 6 5.74 -12.41 -54.85
N LEU A 7 6.44 -12.08 -53.78
CA LEU A 7 5.97 -12.36 -52.42
C LEU A 7 4.72 -11.56 -52.02
N LEU A 8 4.55 -10.35 -52.52
CA LEU A 8 3.32 -9.57 -52.29
C LEU A 8 2.12 -10.12 -53.06
N ILE A 9 2.34 -10.54 -54.30
CA ILE A 9 1.30 -11.20 -55.11
C ILE A 9 0.94 -12.56 -54.51
N LEU A 10 1.92 -13.36 -54.14
CA LEU A 10 1.75 -14.65 -53.48
C LEU A 10 1.04 -14.51 -52.13
N GLY A 11 1.40 -13.48 -51.35
CA GLY A 11 0.76 -13.14 -50.06
C GLY A 11 -0.73 -12.82 -50.21
N ARG A 12 -1.13 -12.06 -51.26
CA ARG A 12 -2.54 -11.81 -51.56
C ARG A 12 -3.32 -13.08 -52.00
N TRP A 13 -2.68 -13.96 -52.77
CA TRP A 13 -3.27 -15.24 -53.16
C TRP A 13 -3.44 -16.19 -51.98
N VAL A 14 -2.47 -16.20 -51.08
CA VAL A 14 -2.46 -17.05 -49.88
C VAL A 14 -3.47 -16.55 -48.84
N ASP A 15 -3.65 -15.22 -48.67
CA ASP A 15 -4.69 -14.65 -47.87
C ASP A 15 -6.10 -14.97 -48.39
N ALA A 16 -6.29 -14.83 -49.72
CA ALA A 16 -7.57 -15.15 -50.39
C ALA A 16 -7.93 -16.63 -50.32
N ALA A 17 -6.92 -17.53 -50.29
CA ALA A 17 -7.12 -18.99 -50.24
C ALA A 17 -7.24 -19.55 -48.82
N GLY A 18 -6.98 -18.77 -47.78
CA GLY A 18 -7.00 -19.22 -46.36
C GLY A 18 -6.00 -20.31 -46.00
N ALA A 19 -5.07 -20.63 -46.92
CA ALA A 19 -4.22 -21.84 -46.86
C ALA A 19 -3.23 -21.85 -45.66
N PHE A 20 -2.88 -20.70 -45.09
CA PHE A 20 -1.92 -20.60 -43.99
C PHE A 20 -2.51 -20.01 -42.70
N GLY A 21 -3.84 -19.82 -42.65
CA GLY A 21 -4.55 -19.13 -41.55
C GLY A 21 -4.39 -17.59 -41.59
N PRO A 22 -5.04 -16.86 -40.69
CA PRO A 22 -5.12 -15.41 -40.79
C PRO A 22 -3.73 -14.77 -40.78
N MET A 23 -3.51 -13.83 -41.71
CA MET A 23 -2.34 -12.95 -41.74
C MET A 23 -2.67 -11.62 -41.13
N PRO A 24 -1.67 -10.94 -40.50
CA PRO A 24 -1.88 -9.60 -39.92
C PRO A 24 -2.45 -8.63 -40.95
N THR A 25 -3.56 -7.97 -40.60
CA THR A 25 -4.14 -6.88 -41.39
C THR A 25 -3.26 -5.64 -41.33
N PHE A 26 -3.48 -4.67 -42.22
CA PHE A 26 -2.76 -3.37 -42.12
C PHE A 26 -3.09 -2.65 -40.84
N GLU A 27 -4.32 -2.71 -40.38
CA GLU A 27 -4.79 -2.12 -39.13
C GLU A 27 -4.12 -2.76 -37.91
N GLU A 28 -3.88 -4.08 -37.90
CA GLU A 28 -3.13 -4.79 -36.87
C GLU A 28 -1.62 -4.47 -36.90
N LEU A 29 -1.09 -4.09 -38.08
CA LEU A 29 0.29 -3.65 -38.22
C LEU A 29 0.47 -2.20 -37.78
N GLU A 30 -0.52 -1.33 -38.04
CA GLU A 30 -0.55 0.06 -37.59
C GLU A 30 -0.76 0.16 -36.07
N ASN A 31 -1.57 -0.73 -35.51
CA ASN A 31 -1.85 -0.84 -34.09
C ASN A 31 -1.56 -2.26 -33.59
N PRO A 32 -0.29 -2.66 -33.52
CA PRO A 32 0.05 -3.98 -33.00
C PRO A 32 -0.51 -4.10 -31.57
N LYS A 33 -1.29 -5.17 -31.33
CA LYS A 33 -1.84 -5.50 -30.01
C LYS A 33 -0.70 -5.90 -29.05
N SER A 34 0.31 -5.05 -28.94
CA SER A 34 1.37 -5.21 -27.96
C SER A 34 0.81 -4.82 -26.61
N SER A 35 0.91 -5.75 -25.65
CA SER A 35 0.56 -5.47 -24.25
C SER A 35 1.45 -4.35 -23.73
N LEU A 36 0.85 -3.19 -23.47
CA LEU A 36 1.52 -2.04 -22.88
C LEU A 36 1.40 -2.11 -21.37
N ALA A 37 2.51 -1.95 -20.68
CA ALA A 37 2.51 -1.79 -19.24
C ALA A 37 1.70 -0.55 -18.85
N SER A 38 0.81 -0.67 -17.87
CA SER A 38 0.23 0.50 -17.23
C SER A 38 1.20 1.02 -16.18
N GLU A 39 1.35 2.35 -16.13
CA GLU A 39 2.25 3.04 -15.20
C GLU A 39 1.45 3.62 -14.03
N VAL A 40 1.97 3.45 -12.81
CA VAL A 40 1.49 4.16 -11.61
C VAL A 40 2.46 5.27 -11.32
N LEU A 41 1.96 6.49 -11.30
CA LEU A 41 2.71 7.71 -11.03
C LEU A 41 2.37 8.22 -9.63
N THR A 42 3.34 8.84 -8.98
CA THR A 42 3.16 9.54 -7.70
C THR A 42 2.45 10.87 -7.90
N ASP A 43 2.12 11.58 -6.82
CA ASP A 43 1.48 12.90 -6.87
C ASP A 43 2.38 13.96 -7.53
N ASP A 44 3.68 13.80 -7.42
CA ASP A 44 4.73 14.59 -8.09
C ASP A 44 5.13 14.05 -9.48
N HIS A 45 4.34 13.12 -10.03
CA HIS A 45 4.49 12.55 -11.36
C HIS A 45 5.74 11.67 -11.57
N GLU A 46 6.41 11.24 -10.51
CA GLU A 46 7.48 10.26 -10.62
C GLU A 46 6.92 8.83 -10.77
N PRO A 47 7.62 7.93 -11.47
CA PRO A 47 7.19 6.54 -11.59
C PRO A 47 7.25 5.80 -10.24
N LEU A 48 6.10 5.40 -9.72
CA LEU A 48 6.01 4.50 -8.55
C LEU A 48 6.23 3.04 -8.94
N GLY A 49 5.87 2.67 -10.17
CA GLY A 49 5.96 1.33 -10.72
C GLY A 49 4.88 1.08 -11.77
N GLY A 50 4.63 -0.18 -12.15
CA GLY A 50 3.65 -0.47 -13.19
C GLY A 50 3.07 -1.87 -13.14
N PHE A 51 2.01 -2.09 -13.93
CA PHE A 51 1.36 -3.38 -14.11
C PHE A 51 1.63 -3.89 -15.52
N PHE A 52 2.25 -5.06 -15.65
CA PHE A 52 2.64 -5.61 -16.94
C PHE A 52 2.64 -7.16 -16.93
N ILE A 53 2.25 -7.75 -18.03
CA ILE A 53 2.54 -9.16 -18.32
C ILE A 53 3.96 -9.29 -18.87
N GLN A 54 4.33 -8.32 -19.73
CA GLN A 54 5.67 -8.10 -20.25
C GLN A 54 5.98 -6.63 -20.04
N ASN A 55 6.99 -6.31 -19.22
CA ASN A 55 7.32 -4.93 -18.91
C ASN A 55 7.87 -4.22 -20.15
N ARG A 56 7.01 -3.48 -20.86
CA ARG A 56 7.32 -2.72 -22.08
C ARG A 56 6.98 -1.27 -21.89
N SER A 57 7.96 -0.41 -22.05
CA SER A 57 7.82 1.04 -22.16
C SER A 57 8.38 1.48 -23.49
N PHE A 58 7.69 2.34 -24.21
CA PHE A 58 8.15 2.84 -25.51
C PHE A 58 9.11 4.02 -25.36
N VAL A 59 10.08 4.07 -26.25
CA VAL A 59 10.96 5.22 -26.50
C VAL A 59 10.86 5.64 -27.96
N GLY A 60 11.02 6.94 -28.20
CA GLY A 60 11.17 7.48 -29.55
C GLY A 60 12.59 7.28 -30.11
N ARG A 61 12.76 7.53 -31.41
CA ARG A 61 14.08 7.40 -32.07
C ARG A 61 15.13 8.34 -31.46
N ASN A 62 14.74 9.52 -31.05
CA ASN A 62 15.59 10.54 -30.45
C ASN A 62 16.01 10.22 -29.01
N GLU A 63 15.38 9.23 -28.38
CA GLU A 63 15.72 8.74 -27.05
C GLU A 63 16.64 7.50 -27.08
N LEU A 64 17.22 7.18 -28.24
CA LEU A 64 18.13 6.04 -28.43
C LEU A 64 19.57 6.54 -28.65
N ALA A 65 20.51 6.04 -27.85
CA ALA A 65 21.93 6.34 -28.06
C ALA A 65 22.39 5.90 -29.46
N PRO A 66 23.16 6.70 -30.20
CA PRO A 66 23.72 6.31 -31.50
C PRO A 66 24.53 5.02 -31.43
N SER A 67 25.31 4.83 -30.37
CA SER A 67 26.10 3.62 -30.11
C SER A 67 25.27 2.33 -30.04
N LEU A 68 24.05 2.42 -29.50
CA LEU A 68 23.11 1.30 -29.42
C LEU A 68 22.61 0.88 -30.82
N VAL A 69 22.25 1.86 -31.64
CA VAL A 69 21.78 1.61 -33.02
C VAL A 69 22.91 1.03 -33.88
N ASP A 70 24.09 1.60 -33.76
CA ASP A 70 25.30 1.10 -34.47
C ASP A 70 25.65 -0.34 -34.05
N ALA A 71 25.59 -0.65 -32.75
CA ALA A 71 25.85 -1.97 -32.22
C ALA A 71 24.81 -2.99 -32.74
N LEU A 72 23.52 -2.62 -32.75
CA LEU A 72 22.43 -3.47 -33.23
C LEU A 72 22.58 -3.76 -34.73
N VAL A 73 22.71 -2.72 -35.56
CA VAL A 73 22.84 -2.86 -37.02
C VAL A 73 24.09 -3.65 -37.39
N SER A 74 25.24 -3.32 -36.80
CA SER A 74 26.49 -4.03 -37.07
C SER A 74 26.48 -5.50 -36.70
N THR A 75 25.66 -5.87 -35.67
CA THR A 75 25.63 -7.24 -35.14
C THR A 75 24.57 -8.11 -35.78
N GLU A 76 23.33 -7.59 -35.88
CA GLU A 76 22.16 -8.37 -36.29
C GLU A 76 21.88 -8.28 -37.80
N ASP A 77 22.12 -7.10 -38.42
CA ASP A 77 21.76 -6.86 -39.82
C ASP A 77 22.59 -5.72 -40.46
N ALA A 78 23.84 -6.00 -40.75
CA ALA A 78 24.77 -4.96 -41.24
C ALA A 78 24.37 -4.32 -42.60
N ARG A 79 23.39 -4.88 -43.31
CA ARG A 79 22.84 -4.30 -44.56
C ARG A 79 21.41 -3.77 -44.37
N PHE A 80 20.98 -3.56 -43.17
CA PHE A 80 19.62 -3.16 -42.81
C PHE A 80 19.07 -2.03 -43.70
N TYR A 81 19.85 -0.99 -43.91
CA TYR A 81 19.46 0.17 -44.73
C TYR A 81 19.46 -0.09 -46.25
N SER A 82 19.95 -1.25 -46.70
CA SER A 82 20.13 -1.55 -48.14
C SER A 82 19.16 -2.62 -48.70
N HIS A 83 18.25 -3.17 -47.89
CA HIS A 83 17.27 -4.13 -48.34
C HIS A 83 15.84 -3.77 -47.85
N SER A 84 14.81 -4.41 -48.40
CA SER A 84 13.38 -4.17 -48.06
C SER A 84 12.80 -5.39 -47.33
N GLY A 85 13.27 -5.64 -46.07
CA GLY A 85 12.78 -6.69 -45.18
C GLY A 85 13.44 -8.05 -45.36
N ILE A 86 13.95 -8.38 -46.54
CA ILE A 86 14.64 -9.64 -46.82
C ILE A 86 16.02 -9.32 -47.42
N ASP A 87 17.08 -9.79 -46.81
CA ASP A 87 18.45 -9.71 -47.33
C ASP A 87 18.75 -10.97 -48.22
N ALA A 88 18.47 -10.87 -49.49
CA ALA A 88 18.69 -11.97 -50.45
C ALA A 88 20.16 -12.42 -50.52
N LYS A 89 21.12 -11.47 -50.40
CA LYS A 89 22.56 -11.79 -50.39
C LYS A 89 22.97 -12.52 -49.13
N GLY A 90 22.42 -12.14 -47.97
CA GLY A 90 22.60 -12.84 -46.71
C GLY A 90 22.01 -14.25 -46.71
N LEU A 91 20.80 -14.39 -47.23
CA LEU A 91 20.12 -15.65 -47.32
C LEU A 91 20.88 -16.65 -48.22
N MET A 92 21.33 -16.20 -49.41
CA MET A 92 22.17 -17.03 -50.29
C MET A 92 23.51 -17.46 -49.66
N ARG A 93 24.14 -16.57 -48.91
CA ARG A 93 25.38 -16.87 -48.17
C ARG A 93 25.16 -17.95 -47.11
N VAL A 94 24.07 -17.88 -46.35
CA VAL A 94 23.73 -18.88 -45.32
C VAL A 94 23.37 -20.22 -45.97
N MET A 95 22.53 -20.23 -47.01
CA MET A 95 22.22 -21.45 -47.74
C MET A 95 23.47 -22.14 -48.31
N PHE A 96 24.38 -21.38 -48.93
CA PHE A 96 25.64 -21.93 -49.48
C PHE A 96 26.52 -22.52 -48.38
N LYS A 97 26.75 -21.81 -47.27
CA LYS A 97 27.59 -22.28 -46.16
C LYS A 97 27.01 -23.48 -45.42
N THR A 98 25.70 -23.48 -45.15
CA THR A 98 25.02 -24.55 -44.37
C THR A 98 24.84 -25.80 -45.24
N VAL A 99 24.40 -25.64 -46.51
CA VAL A 99 24.07 -26.79 -47.39
C VAL A 99 25.31 -27.36 -48.04
N MET A 100 26.26 -26.53 -48.50
CA MET A 100 27.45 -27.00 -49.20
C MET A 100 28.67 -27.30 -48.30
N LEU A 101 28.83 -26.59 -47.16
CA LEU A 101 30.01 -26.74 -46.32
C LEU A 101 29.72 -27.42 -44.98
N GLY A 102 28.45 -27.80 -44.68
CA GLY A 102 28.09 -28.47 -43.42
C GLY A 102 28.43 -27.71 -42.14
N ARG A 103 28.59 -26.40 -42.22
CA ARG A 103 28.98 -25.57 -41.08
C ARG A 103 27.74 -24.94 -40.43
N ASP A 104 27.33 -25.44 -39.29
CA ASP A 104 26.19 -24.88 -38.48
C ASP A 104 26.46 -23.48 -37.93
N GLU A 105 27.72 -22.99 -38.02
CA GLU A 105 28.12 -21.68 -37.46
C GLU A 105 27.95 -20.47 -38.40
N ALA A 106 27.23 -20.63 -39.52
CA ALA A 106 27.13 -19.65 -40.61
C ALA A 106 26.26 -18.42 -40.29
N GLY A 107 26.26 -17.86 -39.06
CA GLY A 107 25.62 -16.61 -38.70
C GLY A 107 24.13 -16.47 -39.07
N GLY A 108 23.28 -15.83 -38.31
CA GLY A 108 21.85 -15.68 -38.56
C GLY A 108 21.56 -15.06 -39.94
N GLY A 109 20.66 -15.68 -40.71
CA GLY A 109 20.19 -15.17 -42.02
C GLY A 109 18.89 -14.37 -41.92
N SER A 110 18.40 -14.06 -40.69
CA SER A 110 17.18 -13.31 -40.48
C SER A 110 17.50 -11.83 -40.27
N THR A 111 16.77 -10.96 -40.95
CA THR A 111 16.90 -9.48 -40.79
C THR A 111 16.24 -8.98 -39.53
N ILE A 112 16.56 -7.74 -39.10
CA ILE A 112 15.91 -7.05 -37.98
C ILE A 112 14.40 -7.01 -38.21
N THR A 113 13.93 -6.67 -39.41
CA THR A 113 12.49 -6.63 -39.75
C THR A 113 11.81 -7.99 -39.65
N GLN A 114 12.47 -9.08 -39.98
CA GLN A 114 11.95 -10.47 -39.81
C GLN A 114 11.89 -10.86 -38.33
N GLN A 115 12.88 -10.44 -37.53
CA GLN A 115 12.87 -10.63 -36.08
C GLN A 115 11.76 -9.81 -35.43
N LEU A 116 11.52 -8.58 -35.88
CA LEU A 116 10.38 -7.76 -35.45
C LEU A 116 9.05 -8.45 -35.77
N ALA A 117 8.86 -8.90 -37.03
CA ALA A 117 7.66 -9.62 -37.44
C ALA A 117 7.37 -10.84 -36.54
N LYS A 118 8.39 -11.61 -36.21
CA LYS A 118 8.30 -12.74 -35.27
C LYS A 118 7.91 -12.32 -33.85
N ASN A 119 8.41 -11.18 -33.35
CA ASN A 119 8.12 -10.69 -32.01
C ASN A 119 6.71 -10.11 -31.90
N LEU A 120 6.21 -9.44 -32.93
CA LEU A 120 4.86 -8.89 -33.00
C LEU A 120 3.79 -9.97 -33.19
N PHE A 121 4.11 -11.02 -33.97
CA PHE A 121 3.20 -12.12 -34.29
C PHE A 121 3.86 -13.45 -33.93
N PRO A 122 3.79 -13.87 -32.66
CA PRO A 122 4.41 -15.09 -32.17
C PRO A 122 3.88 -16.33 -32.90
N ARG A 123 4.74 -17.34 -33.09
CA ARG A 123 4.35 -18.61 -33.69
C ARG A 123 3.38 -19.34 -32.77
N ASP A 124 2.34 -19.96 -33.39
CA ASP A 124 1.50 -20.92 -32.70
C ASP A 124 2.31 -22.16 -32.28
N THR A 125 2.51 -22.31 -30.97
CA THR A 125 3.24 -23.44 -30.38
C THR A 125 2.31 -24.59 -29.98
N ALA A 126 1.29 -24.90 -30.80
CA ALA A 126 0.45 -26.07 -30.52
C ALA A 126 1.32 -27.33 -30.52
N TYR A 127 1.30 -28.08 -29.43
CA TYR A 127 2.02 -29.35 -29.27
C TYR A 127 1.56 -30.33 -30.34
N SER A 128 2.42 -30.59 -31.35
CA SER A 128 2.25 -31.63 -32.35
C SER A 128 3.37 -32.65 -32.15
N ASP A 129 3.04 -33.94 -32.09
CA ASP A 129 3.98 -34.99 -31.74
C ASP A 129 4.89 -35.41 -32.89
N SER A 130 4.56 -35.09 -34.14
CA SER A 130 5.32 -35.47 -35.32
C SER A 130 6.42 -34.49 -35.73
N LYS A 131 7.66 -34.99 -35.89
CA LYS A 131 8.81 -34.19 -36.38
C LYS A 131 8.56 -33.56 -37.76
N PHE A 132 7.86 -34.26 -38.64
CA PHE A 132 7.53 -33.78 -39.98
C PHE A 132 6.54 -32.59 -39.92
N VAL A 133 5.50 -32.69 -39.10
CA VAL A 133 4.52 -31.60 -38.93
C VAL A 133 5.19 -30.37 -38.33
N LYS A 134 6.12 -30.53 -37.38
CA LYS A 134 6.95 -29.45 -36.86
C LYS A 134 7.78 -28.76 -37.94
N PHE A 135 8.40 -29.52 -38.82
CA PHE A 135 9.20 -28.95 -39.91
C PHE A 135 8.34 -28.15 -40.90
N VAL A 136 7.18 -28.68 -41.31
CA VAL A 136 6.23 -27.99 -42.21
C VAL A 136 5.68 -26.72 -41.56
N LYS A 137 5.26 -26.79 -40.30
CA LYS A 137 4.79 -25.59 -39.51
C LYS A 137 5.88 -24.53 -39.39
N LEU A 138 7.13 -24.92 -39.19
CA LEU A 138 8.27 -24.00 -39.14
C LEU A 138 8.47 -23.29 -40.49
N GLY A 139 8.37 -24.01 -41.60
CA GLY A 139 8.44 -23.45 -42.95
C GLY A 139 7.33 -22.42 -43.21
N ILE A 140 6.09 -22.77 -42.88
CA ILE A 140 4.94 -21.88 -42.99
C ILE A 140 5.13 -20.59 -42.11
N SER A 141 5.58 -20.77 -40.87
CA SER A 141 5.83 -19.64 -39.99
C SER A 141 6.92 -18.69 -40.51
N LYS A 142 8.00 -19.28 -41.09
CA LYS A 142 9.07 -18.49 -41.75
C LYS A 142 8.56 -17.72 -42.95
N PHE A 143 7.69 -18.31 -43.74
CA PHE A 143 7.07 -17.68 -44.89
C PHE A 143 6.17 -16.49 -44.47
N LYS A 144 5.36 -16.68 -43.42
CA LYS A 144 4.56 -15.60 -42.82
C LYS A 144 5.45 -14.43 -42.31
N GLU A 145 6.55 -14.76 -41.62
CA GLU A 145 7.53 -13.76 -41.17
C GLU A 145 8.08 -12.93 -42.33
N TRP A 146 8.39 -13.54 -43.48
CA TRP A 146 8.91 -12.85 -44.68
C TRP A 146 7.88 -11.90 -45.27
N ILE A 147 6.62 -12.35 -45.45
CA ILE A 147 5.54 -11.49 -45.98
C ILE A 147 5.27 -10.32 -45.03
N THR A 148 5.20 -10.59 -43.74
CA THR A 148 5.01 -9.54 -42.74
C THR A 148 6.16 -8.53 -42.71
N ALA A 149 7.42 -9.00 -42.83
CA ALA A 149 8.58 -8.14 -42.94
C ALA A 149 8.52 -7.18 -44.14
N VAL A 150 8.12 -7.70 -45.31
CA VAL A 150 7.95 -6.88 -46.52
C VAL A 150 6.78 -5.88 -46.37
N LYS A 151 5.67 -6.29 -45.71
CA LYS A 151 4.56 -5.36 -45.38
C LYS A 151 5.03 -4.25 -44.45
N LEU A 152 5.82 -4.55 -43.40
CA LEU A 152 6.37 -3.56 -42.45
C LEU A 152 7.27 -2.54 -43.18
N GLU A 153 8.23 -3.01 -44.01
CA GLU A 153 9.15 -2.13 -44.78
C GLU A 153 8.46 -1.25 -45.82
N ARG A 154 7.23 -1.61 -46.20
CA ARG A 154 6.41 -0.78 -47.10
C ARG A 154 5.71 0.36 -46.38
N ASN A 155 5.35 0.17 -45.11
CA ASN A 155 4.52 1.09 -44.36
C ASN A 155 5.33 1.95 -43.34
N TYR A 156 6.51 1.47 -42.94
CA TYR A 156 7.33 2.13 -41.94
C TYR A 156 8.74 2.45 -42.48
N THR A 157 9.30 3.54 -42.03
CA THR A 157 10.70 3.91 -42.27
C THR A 157 11.66 2.97 -41.54
N LYS A 158 12.91 2.92 -41.95
CA LYS A 158 13.94 2.13 -41.29
C LYS A 158 14.14 2.48 -39.81
N ASP A 159 14.08 3.75 -39.49
CA ASP A 159 14.21 4.24 -38.10
C ASP A 159 13.00 3.85 -37.24
N GLU A 160 11.80 3.87 -37.78
CA GLU A 160 10.61 3.38 -37.09
C GLU A 160 10.70 1.86 -36.86
N ILE A 161 11.14 1.08 -37.83
CA ILE A 161 11.33 -0.37 -37.67
C ILE A 161 12.36 -0.68 -36.59
N LEU A 162 13.51 0.04 -36.57
CA LEU A 162 14.52 -0.10 -35.51
C LEU A 162 13.96 0.22 -34.12
N THR A 163 13.21 1.33 -34.03
CA THR A 163 12.60 1.78 -32.80
C THR A 163 11.57 0.78 -32.30
N MET A 164 10.70 0.27 -33.18
CA MET A 164 9.73 -0.79 -32.86
C MET A 164 10.45 -2.07 -32.40
N TYR A 165 11.55 -2.46 -33.07
CA TYR A 165 12.32 -3.63 -32.69
C TYR A 165 12.89 -3.50 -31.28
N LEU A 166 13.58 -2.39 -30.98
CA LEU A 166 14.17 -2.13 -29.67
C LEU A 166 13.12 -2.00 -28.55
N ASN A 167 11.92 -1.56 -28.88
CA ASN A 167 10.80 -1.51 -27.95
C ASN A 167 10.13 -2.87 -27.68
N THR A 168 10.35 -3.89 -28.53
CA THR A 168 9.63 -5.18 -28.43
C THR A 168 10.50 -6.35 -28.03
N VAL A 169 11.81 -6.30 -28.27
CA VAL A 169 12.70 -7.44 -28.06
C VAL A 169 12.89 -7.74 -26.56
N PRO A 170 12.90 -9.03 -26.11
CA PRO A 170 13.19 -9.40 -24.74
C PRO A 170 14.69 -9.32 -24.43
N PHE A 171 15.05 -8.76 -23.28
CA PHE A 171 16.43 -8.67 -22.77
C PHE A 171 16.70 -9.61 -21.58
N GLY A 172 15.69 -10.36 -21.12
CA GLY A 172 15.79 -11.22 -19.93
C GLY A 172 15.50 -10.48 -18.63
N SER A 173 15.50 -11.19 -17.49
CA SER A 173 15.16 -10.65 -16.17
C SER A 173 13.83 -9.88 -16.14
N GLY A 174 12.85 -10.27 -16.95
CA GLY A 174 11.55 -9.57 -17.07
C GLY A 174 11.58 -8.28 -17.90
N ALA A 175 12.73 -7.83 -18.39
CA ALA A 175 12.85 -6.62 -19.19
C ALA A 175 12.50 -6.88 -20.66
N TYR A 176 11.45 -6.23 -21.16
CA TYR A 176 11.04 -6.20 -22.55
C TYR A 176 11.17 -4.76 -23.09
N GLY A 177 11.89 -4.62 -24.20
CA GLY A 177 12.23 -3.31 -24.75
C GLY A 177 13.43 -2.66 -24.07
N ILE A 178 14.07 -1.77 -24.83
CA ILE A 178 15.34 -1.15 -24.46
C ILE A 178 15.27 -0.25 -23.24
N LYS A 179 14.17 0.50 -23.05
CA LYS A 179 13.98 1.37 -21.88
C LYS A 179 14.04 0.58 -20.59
N MET A 180 13.31 -0.54 -20.55
CA MET A 180 13.32 -1.41 -19.38
C MET A 180 14.65 -2.12 -19.20
N ALA A 181 15.31 -2.53 -20.30
CA ALA A 181 16.62 -3.14 -20.22
C ALA A 181 17.68 -2.20 -19.66
N SER A 182 17.75 -0.96 -20.16
CA SER A 182 18.68 0.08 -19.67
C SER A 182 18.49 0.34 -18.17
N ARG A 183 17.25 0.47 -17.74
CA ARG A 183 16.91 0.69 -16.32
C ARG A 183 17.20 -0.55 -15.46
N THR A 184 16.88 -1.75 -15.95
CA THR A 184 17.08 -3.00 -15.20
C THR A 184 18.56 -3.34 -14.99
N PHE A 185 19.40 -3.18 -16.02
CA PHE A 185 20.79 -3.63 -15.97
C PHE A 185 21.78 -2.54 -15.60
N PHE A 186 21.44 -1.25 -15.84
CA PHE A 186 22.37 -0.12 -15.66
C PHE A 186 21.75 1.07 -14.94
N ASN A 187 20.48 0.98 -14.51
CA ASN A 187 19.77 2.07 -13.83
C ASN A 187 19.87 3.42 -14.58
N THR A 188 19.82 3.37 -15.91
CA THR A 188 20.00 4.53 -16.82
C THR A 188 18.91 4.56 -17.90
N THR A 189 18.91 5.61 -18.72
CA THR A 189 18.01 5.78 -19.86
C THR A 189 18.68 5.30 -21.15
N PRO A 190 17.92 4.93 -22.22
CA PRO A 190 18.51 4.40 -23.45
C PRO A 190 19.37 5.38 -24.23
N ASP A 191 19.15 6.69 -24.10
CA ASP A 191 19.96 7.76 -24.70
C ASP A 191 21.29 7.97 -23.96
N SER A 192 21.34 7.60 -22.69
CA SER A 192 22.50 7.77 -21.80
C SER A 192 23.38 6.52 -21.70
N LEU A 193 23.07 5.46 -22.46
CA LEU A 193 23.86 4.22 -22.47
C LEU A 193 25.28 4.48 -23.02
N ARG A 194 26.28 4.00 -22.30
CA ARG A 194 27.68 3.98 -22.76
C ARG A 194 27.89 2.89 -23.82
N ASP A 195 28.97 2.99 -24.58
CA ASP A 195 29.28 2.08 -25.71
C ASP A 195 29.30 0.61 -25.28
N GLU A 196 29.96 0.29 -24.17
CA GLU A 196 30.05 -1.07 -23.62
C GLU A 196 28.72 -1.59 -23.07
N GLU A 197 27.90 -0.72 -22.52
CA GLU A 197 26.55 -1.04 -22.01
C GLU A 197 25.60 -1.35 -23.18
N ALA A 198 25.60 -0.51 -24.19
CA ALA A 198 24.85 -0.71 -25.43
C ALA A 198 25.25 -2.03 -26.11
N ALA A 199 26.57 -2.31 -26.18
CA ALA A 199 27.09 -3.56 -26.76
C ALA A 199 26.66 -4.80 -25.93
N LEU A 200 26.62 -4.70 -24.60
CA LEU A 200 26.12 -5.78 -23.74
C LEU A 200 24.66 -6.07 -24.01
N LEU A 201 23.80 -5.04 -24.01
CA LEU A 201 22.36 -5.22 -24.24
C LEU A 201 22.08 -5.82 -25.62
N VAL A 202 22.73 -5.33 -26.67
CA VAL A 202 22.63 -5.91 -28.03
C VAL A 202 23.11 -7.37 -28.02
N GLY A 203 24.19 -7.68 -27.32
CA GLY A 203 24.68 -9.06 -27.18
C GLY A 203 23.67 -10.02 -26.57
N MET A 204 22.87 -9.56 -25.63
CA MET A 204 21.83 -10.33 -24.94
C MET A 204 20.65 -10.70 -25.85
N VAL A 205 20.33 -9.92 -26.87
CA VAL A 205 19.20 -10.15 -27.79
C VAL A 205 19.24 -11.53 -28.43
N LYS A 206 20.43 -12.04 -28.75
CA LYS A 206 20.62 -13.38 -29.35
C LYS A 206 20.09 -14.51 -28.47
N GLY A 207 20.14 -14.35 -27.15
CA GLY A 207 19.65 -15.34 -26.17
C GLY A 207 19.68 -14.78 -24.76
N PRO A 208 18.61 -14.09 -24.32
CA PRO A 208 18.58 -13.33 -23.07
C PRO A 208 18.89 -14.15 -21.81
N THR A 209 18.52 -15.43 -21.80
CA THR A 209 18.82 -16.35 -20.69
C THR A 209 20.28 -16.85 -20.74
N TRP A 210 20.77 -17.16 -21.95
CA TRP A 210 22.08 -17.73 -22.17
C TRP A 210 23.23 -16.70 -21.98
N TYR A 211 22.96 -15.45 -22.39
CA TYR A 211 23.90 -14.31 -22.26
C TYR A 211 23.50 -13.35 -21.15
N SER A 212 22.76 -13.83 -20.16
CA SER A 212 22.38 -13.02 -18.99
C SER A 212 23.63 -12.59 -18.20
N PRO A 213 23.90 -11.30 -18.01
CA PRO A 213 25.06 -10.84 -17.26
C PRO A 213 24.98 -11.16 -15.76
N VAL A 214 23.76 -11.42 -15.26
CA VAL A 214 23.50 -11.78 -13.87
C VAL A 214 23.72 -13.30 -13.63
N ARG A 215 23.29 -14.15 -14.59
CA ARG A 215 23.37 -15.62 -14.46
C ARG A 215 24.65 -16.19 -15.04
N ASN A 216 25.16 -15.60 -16.12
CA ASN A 216 26.29 -16.10 -16.90
C ASN A 216 27.26 -14.94 -17.27
N PRO A 217 27.88 -14.27 -16.28
CA PRO A 217 28.65 -13.04 -16.50
C PRO A 217 29.80 -13.22 -17.49
N GLU A 218 30.52 -14.34 -17.45
CA GLU A 218 31.61 -14.62 -18.39
C GLU A 218 31.14 -14.71 -19.85
N ARG A 219 30.01 -15.41 -20.09
CA ARG A 219 29.42 -15.51 -21.44
C ARG A 219 28.92 -14.15 -21.93
N ALA A 220 28.35 -13.37 -21.04
CA ALA A 220 27.85 -12.03 -21.34
C ALA A 220 29.03 -11.11 -21.72
N LEU A 221 30.16 -11.19 -21.00
CA LEU A 221 31.37 -10.45 -21.29
C LEU A 221 31.96 -10.80 -22.67
N LEU A 222 32.10 -12.08 -22.97
CA LEU A 222 32.57 -12.55 -24.29
C LEU A 222 31.63 -12.08 -25.41
N ARG A 223 30.31 -12.15 -25.19
CA ARG A 223 29.32 -11.72 -26.18
C ARG A 223 29.34 -10.21 -26.40
N ARG A 224 29.48 -9.39 -25.33
CA ARG A 224 29.67 -7.94 -25.41
C ARG A 224 30.88 -7.60 -26.30
N ASN A 225 32.02 -8.27 -26.06
CA ASN A 225 33.25 -8.02 -26.81
C ASN A 225 33.13 -8.45 -28.29
N GLN A 226 32.35 -9.50 -28.59
CA GLN A 226 31.99 -9.84 -29.98
C GLN A 226 31.19 -8.72 -30.66
N VAL A 227 30.25 -8.08 -29.97
CA VAL A 227 29.45 -6.95 -30.49
C VAL A 227 30.38 -5.75 -30.78
N LEU A 228 31.26 -5.42 -29.85
CA LEU A 228 32.28 -4.37 -30.06
C LEU A 228 33.14 -4.65 -31.30
N GLY A 229 33.61 -5.88 -31.47
CA GLY A 229 34.35 -6.32 -32.68
C GLY A 229 33.56 -6.22 -33.98
N GLN A 230 32.20 -6.46 -33.96
CA GLN A 230 31.37 -6.21 -35.14
C GLN A 230 31.31 -4.71 -35.50
N ARG A 231 31.23 -3.81 -34.51
CA ARG A 231 31.26 -2.35 -34.73
C ARG A 231 32.61 -1.92 -35.42
N VAL A 232 33.72 -2.49 -34.99
CA VAL A 232 35.02 -2.27 -35.66
C VAL A 232 35.00 -2.74 -37.12
N LYS A 233 34.51 -3.98 -37.34
CA LYS A 233 34.41 -4.58 -38.67
C LYS A 233 33.64 -3.75 -39.69
N TYR A 234 32.61 -3.04 -39.21
CA TYR A 234 31.76 -2.19 -40.06
C TYR A 234 32.09 -0.70 -39.98
N GLY A 235 33.19 -0.33 -39.31
CA GLY A 235 33.74 1.04 -39.31
C GLY A 235 33.08 2.01 -38.31
N ASN A 236 32.24 1.48 -37.38
CA ASN A 236 31.52 2.27 -36.38
C ASN A 236 32.29 2.40 -35.05
N LEU A 237 33.48 1.82 -34.94
CA LEU A 237 34.35 1.88 -33.76
C LEU A 237 35.80 1.70 -34.18
N SER A 238 36.72 2.41 -33.56
CA SER A 238 38.17 2.16 -33.81
C SER A 238 38.67 0.93 -33.07
N GLN A 239 39.73 0.27 -33.56
CA GLN A 239 40.29 -0.91 -32.89
C GLN A 239 40.79 -0.54 -31.48
N ALA A 240 41.46 0.60 -31.31
CA ALA A 240 41.96 1.05 -30.01
C ALA A 240 40.84 1.29 -28.99
N ALA A 241 39.69 1.86 -29.42
CA ALA A 241 38.51 1.99 -28.56
C ALA A 241 37.91 0.64 -28.20
N CYS A 242 37.81 -0.29 -29.15
CA CYS A 242 37.35 -1.66 -28.91
C CYS A 242 38.19 -2.38 -27.86
N ASP A 243 39.51 -2.29 -27.96
CA ASP A 243 40.46 -2.92 -27.03
C ASP A 243 40.28 -2.34 -25.62
N SER A 244 40.16 -1.02 -25.49
CA SER A 244 39.93 -0.31 -24.22
C SER A 244 38.60 -0.72 -23.60
N LEU A 245 37.48 -0.70 -24.35
CA LEU A 245 36.14 -1.05 -23.88
C LEU A 245 36.03 -2.54 -23.55
N SER A 246 36.74 -3.39 -24.28
CA SER A 246 36.73 -4.86 -24.03
C SER A 246 37.40 -5.24 -22.71
N ALA A 247 38.33 -4.42 -22.23
CA ALA A 247 39.00 -4.61 -20.95
C ALA A 247 38.16 -4.20 -19.73
N LEU A 248 37.11 -3.39 -19.93
CA LEU A 248 36.22 -2.97 -18.83
C LEU A 248 35.40 -4.14 -18.26
N PRO A 249 35.10 -4.16 -16.95
CA PRO A 249 34.14 -5.06 -16.36
C PRO A 249 32.73 -4.82 -16.94
N LEU A 250 31.75 -5.67 -16.59
CA LEU A 250 30.35 -5.52 -17.05
C LEU A 250 29.65 -4.26 -16.54
N GLY A 251 30.09 -3.70 -15.39
CA GLY A 251 29.61 -2.42 -14.86
C GLY A 251 28.12 -2.38 -14.53
N LEU A 252 27.57 -3.51 -14.08
CA LEU A 252 26.12 -3.62 -13.79
C LEU A 252 25.72 -2.79 -12.56
N ASP A 253 24.65 -2.02 -12.71
CA ASP A 253 23.82 -1.52 -11.62
C ASP A 253 22.44 -2.19 -11.73
N PHE A 254 22.38 -3.45 -11.26
CA PHE A 254 21.25 -4.34 -11.53
C PHE A 254 20.06 -4.06 -10.61
N MET A 255 19.02 -3.47 -11.16
CA MET A 255 17.76 -3.12 -10.49
C MET A 255 16.59 -3.86 -11.15
N PRO A 256 16.28 -5.12 -10.75
CA PRO A 256 15.20 -5.87 -11.35
C PRO A 256 13.85 -5.17 -11.12
N GLN A 257 13.16 -4.90 -12.22
CA GLN A 257 11.83 -4.26 -12.21
C GLN A 257 10.77 -5.36 -12.19
N ASP A 258 10.46 -5.88 -11.02
CA ASP A 258 9.35 -6.82 -10.82
C ASP A 258 8.23 -6.18 -9.96
N HIS A 259 7.08 -6.87 -9.85
CA HIS A 259 5.97 -6.39 -9.03
C HIS A 259 6.29 -6.41 -7.53
N ASN A 260 7.36 -7.08 -7.11
CA ASN A 260 7.74 -7.29 -5.72
C ASN A 260 8.81 -6.32 -5.26
N SER A 261 9.35 -5.49 -6.15
CA SER A 261 10.44 -4.54 -5.87
C SER A 261 10.04 -3.10 -6.19
N GLY A 262 10.81 -2.14 -5.68
CA GLY A 262 10.57 -0.72 -5.83
C GLY A 262 9.69 -0.12 -4.72
N LEU A 263 9.40 1.15 -4.84
CA LEU A 263 8.68 1.95 -3.85
C LEU A 263 7.18 1.62 -3.82
N GLY A 264 6.55 1.62 -2.64
CA GLY A 264 5.11 1.49 -2.48
C GLY A 264 4.52 0.17 -3.00
N THR A 265 5.23 -0.96 -2.86
CA THR A 265 4.82 -2.26 -3.41
C THR A 265 3.46 -2.74 -2.90
N TYR A 266 3.17 -2.55 -1.61
CA TYR A 266 1.87 -2.90 -1.02
C TYR A 266 0.75 -2.02 -1.56
N PHE A 267 0.99 -0.72 -1.70
CA PHE A 267 0.03 0.21 -2.30
C PHE A 267 -0.30 -0.18 -3.74
N ARG A 268 0.71 -0.49 -4.56
CA ARG A 268 0.49 -0.93 -5.94
C ARG A 268 -0.33 -2.20 -6.03
N GLU A 269 -0.07 -3.18 -5.16
CA GLU A 269 -0.87 -4.40 -5.12
C GLU A 269 -2.30 -4.15 -4.65
N HIS A 270 -2.49 -3.31 -3.62
CA HIS A 270 -3.82 -2.89 -3.19
C HIS A 270 -4.58 -2.18 -4.32
N LEU A 271 -3.93 -1.25 -5.01
CA LEU A 271 -4.51 -0.55 -6.17
C LEU A 271 -4.91 -1.52 -7.28
N ARG A 272 -4.08 -2.53 -7.58
CA ARG A 272 -4.40 -3.59 -8.53
C ARG A 272 -5.68 -4.34 -8.14
N LEU A 273 -5.77 -4.76 -6.89
CA LEU A 273 -6.94 -5.49 -6.37
C LEU A 273 -8.21 -4.64 -6.47
N VAL A 274 -8.14 -3.38 -6.04
CA VAL A 274 -9.26 -2.44 -6.10
C VAL A 274 -9.71 -2.21 -7.55
N MET A 275 -8.81 -1.88 -8.46
CA MET A 275 -9.17 -1.56 -9.84
C MET A 275 -9.68 -2.76 -10.65
N THR A 276 -9.21 -3.97 -10.34
CA THR A 276 -9.61 -5.20 -11.05
C THR A 276 -10.70 -6.00 -10.34
N ALA A 277 -11.25 -5.50 -9.24
CA ALA A 277 -12.33 -6.16 -8.52
C ALA A 277 -13.51 -6.46 -9.44
N SER A 278 -14.11 -7.63 -9.26
CA SER A 278 -15.32 -8.05 -9.96
C SER A 278 -16.56 -7.67 -9.16
N GLU A 279 -17.71 -7.62 -9.84
CA GLU A 279 -18.99 -7.43 -9.14
C GLU A 279 -19.20 -8.53 -8.11
N PRO A 280 -19.49 -8.17 -6.84
CA PRO A 280 -19.69 -9.15 -5.78
C PRO A 280 -20.90 -10.06 -6.03
N VAL A 281 -20.67 -11.37 -5.93
CA VAL A 281 -21.72 -12.39 -6.08
C VAL A 281 -21.87 -13.15 -4.74
N PRO A 282 -23.06 -13.20 -4.14
CA PRO A 282 -23.27 -13.76 -2.79
C PRO A 282 -22.69 -15.18 -2.58
N THR A 283 -22.72 -16.00 -3.64
CA THR A 283 -22.27 -17.40 -3.58
C THR A 283 -20.75 -17.57 -3.49
N GLN A 284 -19.98 -16.48 -3.70
CA GLN A 284 -18.52 -16.49 -3.63
C GLN A 284 -17.97 -16.13 -2.25
N TYR A 285 -18.83 -15.70 -1.33
CA TYR A 285 -18.44 -15.23 -0.01
C TYR A 285 -18.76 -16.23 1.10
N HIS A 286 -17.83 -16.43 2.01
CA HIS A 286 -18.03 -17.22 3.22
C HIS A 286 -18.64 -16.39 4.37
N SER A 287 -18.51 -15.07 4.33
CA SER A 287 -19.05 -14.12 5.30
C SER A 287 -20.06 -13.19 4.63
N ARG A 288 -21.24 -13.04 5.23
CA ARG A 288 -22.27 -12.07 4.78
C ARG A 288 -21.76 -10.63 4.92
N ASP A 289 -21.03 -10.34 6.01
CA ASP A 289 -20.56 -8.98 6.29
C ASP A 289 -19.53 -8.54 5.25
N GLN A 290 -18.62 -9.45 4.83
CA GLN A 290 -17.67 -9.18 3.76
C GLN A 290 -18.40 -8.97 2.42
N TYR A 291 -19.41 -9.77 2.10
CA TYR A 291 -20.23 -9.56 0.90
C TYR A 291 -20.90 -8.18 0.90
N VAL A 292 -21.47 -7.78 2.03
CA VAL A 292 -22.13 -6.46 2.17
C VAL A 292 -21.12 -5.34 2.01
N SER A 293 -19.97 -5.44 2.67
CA SER A 293 -18.89 -4.45 2.57
C SER A 293 -18.41 -4.28 1.14
N ASP A 294 -18.08 -5.38 0.44
CA ASP A 294 -17.60 -5.33 -0.94
C ASP A 294 -18.69 -4.86 -1.91
N SER A 295 -19.97 -5.16 -1.62
CA SER A 295 -21.10 -4.66 -2.40
C SER A 295 -21.29 -3.16 -2.26
N MET A 296 -21.07 -2.62 -1.06
CA MET A 296 -21.08 -1.17 -0.82
C MET A 296 -19.90 -0.49 -1.54
N GLU A 297 -18.69 -1.07 -1.44
CA GLU A 297 -17.52 -0.57 -2.18
C GLU A 297 -17.77 -0.62 -3.69
N TRP A 298 -18.35 -1.71 -4.20
CA TRP A 298 -18.72 -1.79 -5.62
C TRP A 298 -19.74 -0.70 -6.01
N ALA A 299 -20.76 -0.46 -5.22
CA ALA A 299 -21.79 0.53 -5.55
C ALA A 299 -21.28 1.97 -5.45
N ASP A 300 -20.52 2.26 -4.40
CA ASP A 300 -20.23 3.63 -3.97
C ASP A 300 -18.84 4.13 -4.34
N ASN A 301 -17.85 3.24 -4.51
CA ASN A 301 -16.48 3.62 -4.84
C ASN A 301 -16.23 3.50 -6.36
N PRO A 302 -16.06 4.62 -7.09
CA PRO A 302 -15.87 4.57 -8.54
C PRO A 302 -14.53 3.93 -8.96
N LEU A 303 -13.53 3.88 -8.07
CA LEU A 303 -12.26 3.22 -8.34
C LEU A 303 -12.34 1.69 -8.19
N TYR A 304 -13.22 1.21 -7.27
CA TYR A 304 -13.40 -0.22 -7.03
C TYR A 304 -14.06 -0.91 -8.23
N GLY A 305 -13.35 -1.84 -8.85
CA GLY A 305 -13.76 -2.50 -10.09
C GLY A 305 -13.71 -1.61 -11.35
N TRP A 306 -12.94 -0.52 -11.32
CA TRP A 306 -12.90 0.46 -12.43
C TRP A 306 -12.66 -0.21 -13.78
N CYS A 307 -11.74 -1.17 -13.88
CA CYS A 307 -11.43 -1.89 -15.12
C CYS A 307 -12.65 -2.67 -15.66
N ASN A 308 -13.47 -3.23 -14.77
CA ASN A 308 -14.62 -4.06 -15.13
C ASN A 308 -15.90 -3.25 -15.36
N LYS A 309 -16.04 -2.10 -14.70
CA LYS A 309 -17.18 -1.18 -14.84
C LYS A 309 -17.10 -0.36 -16.13
N ASN A 310 -15.90 -0.03 -16.57
CA ASN A 310 -15.69 0.86 -17.72
C ASN A 310 -15.35 0.04 -18.96
N ARG A 311 -15.81 0.53 -20.13
CA ARG A 311 -15.64 -0.13 -21.42
C ARG A 311 -14.87 0.74 -22.38
N LYS A 312 -14.00 0.11 -23.16
CA LYS A 312 -13.31 0.73 -24.29
C LYS A 312 -14.30 0.94 -25.46
N PRO A 313 -13.94 1.73 -26.47
CA PRO A 313 -14.78 1.95 -27.66
C PRO A 313 -15.18 0.65 -28.39
N ASP A 314 -14.35 -0.41 -28.30
CA ASP A 314 -14.61 -1.74 -28.86
C ASP A 314 -15.55 -2.60 -27.98
N GLY A 315 -16.08 -2.07 -26.87
CA GLY A 315 -16.96 -2.76 -25.93
C GLY A 315 -16.24 -3.67 -24.92
N SER A 316 -14.94 -3.90 -25.05
CA SER A 316 -14.16 -4.70 -24.11
C SER A 316 -13.85 -3.94 -22.80
N PRO A 317 -13.68 -4.63 -21.66
CA PRO A 317 -13.23 -4.01 -20.40
C PRO A 317 -11.78 -3.54 -20.51
N TYR A 318 -11.43 -2.54 -19.68
CA TYR A 318 -10.03 -2.15 -19.55
C TYR A 318 -9.20 -3.21 -18.86
N ASN A 319 -7.92 -3.29 -19.25
CA ASN A 319 -6.98 -4.26 -18.70
C ASN A 319 -5.68 -3.56 -18.25
N LEU A 320 -5.42 -3.60 -16.93
CA LEU A 320 -4.23 -2.98 -16.33
C LEU A 320 -2.90 -3.43 -16.94
N TYR A 321 -2.86 -4.66 -17.47
CA TYR A 321 -1.62 -5.27 -17.96
C TYR A 321 -1.36 -5.07 -19.45
N ARG A 322 -2.34 -4.51 -20.20
CA ARG A 322 -2.30 -4.49 -21.67
C ARG A 322 -2.62 -3.14 -22.30
N ASP A 323 -3.33 -2.25 -21.60
CA ASP A 323 -3.91 -1.07 -22.24
C ASP A 323 -3.06 0.20 -22.04
N GLY A 324 -1.93 0.11 -21.33
CA GLY A 324 -0.99 1.23 -21.19
C GLY A 324 -1.58 2.43 -20.47
N LEU A 325 -2.34 2.17 -19.39
CA LEU A 325 -2.94 3.24 -18.59
C LEU A 325 -1.89 4.03 -17.81
N LYS A 326 -2.07 5.33 -17.69
CA LYS A 326 -1.34 6.17 -16.75
C LYS A 326 -2.24 6.46 -15.55
N ILE A 327 -1.85 5.96 -14.39
CA ILE A 327 -2.62 6.03 -13.14
C ILE A 327 -1.92 7.00 -12.20
N TYR A 328 -2.50 8.17 -11.98
CA TYR A 328 -1.97 9.20 -11.10
C TYR A 328 -2.44 8.94 -9.69
N SER A 329 -1.58 8.37 -8.89
CA SER A 329 -1.83 8.12 -7.47
C SER A 329 -1.63 9.37 -6.63
N THR A 330 -1.99 9.29 -5.37
CA THR A 330 -1.78 10.37 -4.39
C THR A 330 -0.52 10.19 -3.55
N ILE A 331 0.19 9.09 -3.73
CA ILE A 331 1.44 8.79 -3.01
C ILE A 331 2.50 9.85 -3.36
N ASP A 332 3.19 10.34 -2.35
CA ASP A 332 4.36 11.21 -2.50
C ASP A 332 5.63 10.36 -2.43
N ALA A 333 6.47 10.43 -3.46
CA ALA A 333 7.66 9.58 -3.58
C ALA A 333 8.65 9.79 -2.41
N THR A 334 8.82 11.03 -1.98
CA THR A 334 9.77 11.38 -0.91
C THR A 334 9.24 10.95 0.45
N LEU A 335 7.96 11.23 0.75
CA LEU A 335 7.33 10.79 2.00
C LEU A 335 7.28 9.25 2.09
N GLN A 336 6.95 8.57 1.00
CA GLN A 336 6.93 7.10 0.95
C GLN A 336 8.31 6.51 1.24
N ARG A 337 9.38 7.05 0.64
CA ARG A 337 10.76 6.61 0.88
C ARG A 337 11.16 6.81 2.35
N TYR A 338 10.89 8.00 2.91
CA TYR A 338 11.18 8.27 4.33
C TYR A 338 10.42 7.33 5.28
N ALA A 339 9.20 6.93 4.91
CA ALA A 339 8.41 5.98 5.69
C ALA A 339 9.00 4.55 5.64
N GLU A 340 9.35 4.06 4.46
CA GLU A 340 10.00 2.75 4.30
C GLU A 340 11.35 2.69 5.02
N GLU A 341 12.15 3.76 4.93
CA GLU A 341 13.41 3.88 5.67
C GLU A 341 13.19 3.91 7.19
N ALA A 342 12.20 4.64 7.69
CA ALA A 342 11.88 4.70 9.12
C ALA A 342 11.44 3.32 9.67
N VAL A 343 10.64 2.60 8.89
CA VAL A 343 10.25 1.22 9.20
C VAL A 343 11.47 0.30 9.25
N ALA A 344 12.32 0.33 8.23
CA ALA A 344 13.53 -0.48 8.16
C ALA A 344 14.50 -0.17 9.31
N GLU A 345 14.64 1.10 9.65
CA GLU A 345 15.51 1.54 10.73
C GLU A 345 15.00 1.08 12.10
N HIS A 346 13.73 1.33 12.43
CA HIS A 346 13.21 0.96 13.75
C HIS A 346 13.04 -0.55 13.90
N LEU A 347 12.37 -1.20 12.95
CA LEU A 347 12.17 -2.64 13.04
C LEU A 347 13.48 -3.41 12.88
N GLY A 348 14.28 -3.07 11.87
CA GLY A 348 15.50 -3.82 11.55
C GLY A 348 16.63 -3.65 12.58
N LYS A 349 16.86 -2.40 13.05
CA LYS A 349 18.01 -2.13 13.93
C LYS A 349 17.69 -2.18 15.42
N THR A 350 16.41 -1.97 15.80
CA THR A 350 16.05 -1.82 17.21
C THR A 350 15.08 -2.89 17.71
N LEU A 351 13.89 -2.98 17.10
CA LEU A 351 12.80 -3.76 17.66
C LEU A 351 12.94 -5.26 17.40
N GLN A 352 13.21 -5.67 16.15
CA GLN A 352 13.40 -7.10 15.82
C GLN A 352 14.58 -7.72 16.57
N PRO A 353 15.77 -7.07 16.66
CA PRO A 353 16.88 -7.60 17.48
C PRO A 353 16.53 -7.74 18.97
N ALA A 354 15.73 -6.82 19.52
CA ALA A 354 15.24 -6.93 20.89
C ALA A 354 14.27 -8.10 21.06
N PHE A 355 13.34 -8.27 20.10
CA PHE A 355 12.40 -9.37 20.06
C PHE A 355 13.10 -10.72 19.92
N ASP A 356 14.09 -10.83 19.04
CA ASP A 356 14.87 -12.05 18.83
C ASP A 356 15.65 -12.47 20.08
N ARG A 357 16.20 -11.50 20.83
CA ARG A 357 16.87 -11.79 22.11
C ARG A 357 15.87 -12.33 23.15
N GLU A 358 14.68 -11.72 23.23
CA GLU A 358 13.65 -12.18 24.17
C GLU A 358 13.11 -13.57 23.78
N LYS A 359 12.94 -13.82 22.48
CA LYS A 359 12.36 -15.05 21.92
C LYS A 359 13.41 -16.13 21.55
N LYS A 360 14.61 -16.06 22.11
CA LYS A 360 15.69 -17.03 21.84
C LYS A 360 15.28 -18.49 22.10
N ASN A 361 14.47 -18.73 23.15
CA ASN A 361 14.05 -20.07 23.59
C ASN A 361 12.64 -20.47 23.12
N GLY A 362 12.02 -19.72 22.20
CA GLY A 362 10.71 -20.01 21.66
C GLY A 362 9.95 -18.72 21.26
N ILE A 363 9.13 -18.82 20.24
CA ILE A 363 8.48 -17.64 19.64
C ILE A 363 7.27 -17.13 20.41
N PHE A 364 6.62 -17.99 21.20
CA PHE A 364 5.35 -17.66 21.87
C PHE A 364 5.52 -16.80 23.13
N GLY A 365 4.48 -16.08 23.50
CA GLY A 365 4.39 -15.41 24.80
C GLY A 365 4.46 -16.43 25.96
N SER A 366 4.99 -16.01 27.10
CA SER A 366 5.20 -16.88 28.26
C SER A 366 3.93 -17.49 28.82
N GLU A 367 2.81 -16.76 28.75
CA GLU A 367 1.47 -17.17 29.24
C GLU A 367 0.65 -17.98 28.23
N VAL A 368 1.12 -18.10 26.97
CA VAL A 368 0.38 -18.80 25.91
C VAL A 368 0.32 -20.30 26.19
N LYS A 369 -0.90 -20.83 26.37
CA LYS A 369 -1.14 -22.25 26.68
C LYS A 369 -0.71 -23.14 25.51
N ARG A 370 -0.22 -24.36 25.82
CA ARG A 370 0.23 -25.36 24.85
C ARG A 370 -0.78 -25.60 23.73
N LYS A 371 -2.09 -25.72 24.07
CA LYS A 371 -3.18 -25.96 23.09
C LYS A 371 -3.23 -24.84 22.03
N VAL A 372 -2.99 -23.59 22.41
CA VAL A 372 -2.95 -22.45 21.48
C VAL A 372 -1.70 -22.50 20.60
N ARG A 373 -0.54 -22.81 21.19
CA ARG A 373 0.72 -22.98 20.44
C ARG A 373 0.59 -24.06 19.36
N ASP A 374 0.04 -25.23 19.74
CA ASP A 374 -0.20 -26.36 18.82
C ASP A 374 -1.17 -25.97 17.69
N LEU A 375 -2.21 -25.17 18.00
CA LEU A 375 -3.14 -24.65 17.01
C LEU A 375 -2.47 -23.72 16.01
N VAL A 376 -1.68 -22.75 16.49
CA VAL A 376 -0.96 -21.80 15.63
C VAL A 376 0.03 -22.52 14.69
N ILE A 377 0.77 -23.51 15.22
CA ILE A 377 1.69 -24.31 14.41
C ILE A 377 0.93 -25.08 13.33
N ARG A 378 -0.14 -25.78 13.71
CA ARG A 378 -0.98 -26.55 12.77
C ARG A 378 -1.57 -25.68 11.69
N THR A 379 -2.11 -24.51 12.06
CA THR A 379 -2.66 -23.53 11.11
C THR A 379 -1.59 -23.06 10.15
N GLY A 380 -0.39 -22.73 10.64
CA GLY A 380 0.73 -22.32 9.79
C GLY A 380 1.14 -23.39 8.78
N ILE A 381 1.18 -24.66 9.20
CA ILE A 381 1.44 -25.79 8.29
C ILE A 381 0.36 -25.87 7.21
N HIS A 382 -0.92 -25.88 7.60
CA HIS A 382 -2.05 -26.06 6.67
C HIS A 382 -2.18 -24.90 5.67
N GLN A 383 -1.82 -23.69 6.06
CA GLN A 383 -1.84 -22.51 5.20
C GLN A 383 -0.64 -22.44 4.23
N SER A 384 0.40 -23.26 4.43
CA SER A 384 1.56 -23.25 3.57
C SER A 384 1.25 -23.84 2.18
N GLU A 385 1.90 -23.30 1.15
CA GLU A 385 1.79 -23.81 -0.22
C GLU A 385 2.32 -25.26 -0.30
N ARG A 386 3.38 -25.57 0.43
CA ARG A 386 3.95 -26.93 0.52
C ARG A 386 2.88 -27.95 0.97
N TYR A 387 2.15 -27.66 2.04
CA TYR A 387 1.08 -28.55 2.54
C TYR A 387 -0.02 -28.74 1.49
N ARG A 388 -0.50 -27.65 0.91
CA ARG A 388 -1.56 -27.70 -0.10
C ARG A 388 -1.16 -28.51 -1.33
N ASN A 389 0.07 -28.32 -1.82
CA ASN A 389 0.60 -29.05 -2.97
C ASN A 389 0.77 -30.55 -2.66
N MET A 390 1.31 -30.89 -1.49
CA MET A 390 1.46 -32.31 -1.09
C MET A 390 0.10 -32.97 -0.90
N LYS A 391 -0.89 -32.29 -0.29
CA LYS A 391 -2.27 -32.80 -0.19
C LYS A 391 -2.91 -33.00 -1.55
N ALA A 392 -2.77 -32.07 -2.48
CA ALA A 392 -3.29 -32.20 -3.85
C ALA A 392 -2.65 -33.38 -4.62
N GLN A 393 -1.41 -33.74 -4.28
CA GLN A 393 -0.70 -34.88 -4.83
C GLN A 393 -1.00 -36.21 -4.12
N GLY A 394 -1.86 -36.20 -3.07
CA GLY A 394 -2.32 -37.40 -2.36
C GLY A 394 -1.40 -37.93 -1.25
N PHE A 395 -0.42 -37.11 -0.79
CA PHE A 395 0.46 -37.52 0.31
C PHE A 395 -0.32 -37.69 1.63
N SER A 396 0.07 -38.71 2.41
CA SER A 396 -0.47 -38.96 3.77
C SER A 396 0.00 -37.90 4.76
N ASN A 397 -0.66 -37.80 5.91
CA ASN A 397 -0.26 -36.89 6.98
C ASN A 397 1.16 -37.20 7.51
N GLU A 398 1.53 -38.48 7.61
CA GLU A 398 2.85 -38.92 8.09
C GLU A 398 3.97 -38.51 7.11
N GLU A 399 3.73 -38.65 5.81
CA GLU A 399 4.69 -38.20 4.78
C GLU A 399 4.84 -36.67 4.77
N ILE A 400 3.76 -35.92 4.99
CA ILE A 400 3.80 -34.48 5.12
C ILE A 400 4.57 -34.07 6.37
N ASP A 401 4.31 -34.67 7.53
CA ASP A 401 5.04 -34.40 8.76
C ASP A 401 6.55 -34.67 8.59
N LYS A 402 6.91 -35.79 7.95
CA LYS A 402 8.30 -36.09 7.62
C LYS A 402 8.92 -35.03 6.71
N ALA A 403 8.19 -34.55 5.70
CA ALA A 403 8.67 -33.53 4.77
C ALA A 403 8.85 -32.16 5.46
N PHE A 404 8.00 -31.83 6.46
CA PHE A 404 8.15 -30.61 7.25
C PHE A 404 9.31 -30.65 8.25
N ASN A 405 9.78 -31.84 8.62
CA ASN A 405 10.91 -32.03 9.51
C ASN A 405 12.23 -32.42 8.78
N THR A 406 12.22 -32.45 7.44
CA THR A 406 13.41 -32.70 6.62
C THR A 406 14.00 -31.38 6.12
N PRO A 407 15.30 -31.11 6.41
CA PRO A 407 15.94 -29.87 5.97
C PRO A 407 15.97 -29.72 4.46
N VAL A 408 15.68 -28.50 3.97
CA VAL A 408 15.70 -28.13 2.54
C VAL A 408 16.39 -26.77 2.36
N SER A 409 16.98 -26.56 1.20
CA SER A 409 17.53 -25.24 0.84
C SER A 409 16.39 -24.21 0.77
N THR A 410 16.53 -23.13 1.49
CA THR A 410 15.49 -22.10 1.65
C THR A 410 16.12 -20.71 1.77
N THR A 411 15.52 -19.73 1.12
CA THR A 411 15.88 -18.32 1.29
C THR A 411 14.97 -17.70 2.36
N LEU A 412 15.56 -17.14 3.41
CA LEU A 412 14.87 -16.49 4.52
C LEU A 412 15.01 -14.97 4.42
N PHE A 413 13.96 -14.24 4.80
CA PHE A 413 14.02 -12.81 4.96
C PHE A 413 14.95 -12.40 6.11
N SER A 414 15.78 -11.40 5.88
CA SER A 414 16.51 -10.68 6.93
C SER A 414 16.57 -9.20 6.60
N TRP A 415 16.60 -8.35 7.62
CA TRP A 415 16.76 -6.91 7.47
C TRP A 415 18.12 -6.49 6.85
N ASN A 416 19.10 -7.38 6.84
CA ASN A 416 20.43 -7.17 6.26
C ASN A 416 20.58 -7.83 4.87
N GLY A 417 19.49 -8.22 4.25
CA GLY A 417 19.44 -8.97 2.99
C GLY A 417 19.04 -10.44 3.21
N ASP A 418 18.60 -11.08 2.14
CA ASP A 418 18.12 -12.46 2.17
C ASP A 418 19.23 -13.43 2.61
N ILE A 419 18.87 -14.46 3.36
CA ILE A 419 19.79 -15.50 3.87
C ILE A 419 19.44 -16.83 3.20
N ASP A 420 20.34 -17.35 2.37
CA ASP A 420 20.26 -18.71 1.85
C ASP A 420 20.79 -19.69 2.86
N THR A 421 19.97 -20.65 3.27
CA THR A 421 20.29 -21.62 4.31
C THR A 421 19.61 -22.97 4.08
N VAL A 422 20.06 -24.00 4.80
CA VAL A 422 19.43 -25.33 4.83
C VAL A 422 18.73 -25.49 6.18
N ILE A 423 17.41 -25.51 6.17
CA ILE A 423 16.57 -25.48 7.36
C ILE A 423 15.30 -26.31 7.13
N THR A 424 14.67 -26.83 8.19
CA THR A 424 13.40 -27.54 8.04
C THR A 424 12.29 -26.57 7.66
N PRO A 425 11.29 -26.97 6.84
CA PRO A 425 10.11 -26.14 6.57
C PRO A 425 9.38 -25.71 7.84
N MET A 426 9.38 -26.53 8.88
CA MET A 426 8.84 -26.20 10.20
C MET A 426 9.58 -25.01 10.83
N ASP A 427 10.90 -25.07 10.92
CA ASP A 427 11.71 -24.00 11.51
C ASP A 427 11.65 -22.73 10.66
N SER A 428 11.61 -22.86 9.32
CA SER A 428 11.42 -21.73 8.39
C SER A 428 10.08 -21.03 8.64
N MET A 429 8.99 -21.77 8.86
CA MET A 429 7.67 -21.21 9.19
C MET A 429 7.71 -20.49 10.55
N LEU A 430 8.31 -21.09 11.58
CA LEU A 430 8.46 -20.48 12.90
C LEU A 430 9.33 -19.22 12.83
N TYR A 431 10.41 -19.25 12.04
CA TYR A 431 11.24 -18.07 11.76
C TYR A 431 10.42 -16.93 11.15
N SER A 432 9.59 -17.24 10.13
CA SER A 432 8.71 -16.27 9.48
C SER A 432 7.68 -15.69 10.48
N LYS A 433 7.07 -16.52 11.34
CA LYS A 433 6.11 -16.07 12.37
C LYS A 433 6.74 -15.18 13.44
N ARG A 434 8.04 -15.32 13.70
CA ARG A 434 8.78 -14.47 14.63
C ARG A 434 9.10 -13.09 14.06
N GLN A 435 9.07 -12.90 12.73
CA GLN A 435 9.31 -11.58 12.13
C GLN A 435 8.17 -10.63 12.45
N LEU A 436 8.49 -9.45 12.99
CA LEU A 436 7.52 -8.42 13.27
C LEU A 436 6.98 -7.82 11.96
N ARG A 437 5.71 -7.47 11.96
CA ARG A 437 4.98 -6.81 10.87
C ARG A 437 4.65 -5.39 11.26
N THR A 438 4.37 -4.56 10.26
CA THR A 438 3.89 -3.19 10.47
C THR A 438 2.94 -2.77 9.36
N GLY A 439 1.96 -1.95 9.71
CA GLY A 439 1.19 -1.13 8.78
C GLY A 439 1.40 0.33 9.13
N PHE A 440 1.82 1.14 8.16
CA PHE A 440 1.95 2.58 8.33
C PHE A 440 1.31 3.31 7.16
N MET A 441 0.36 4.20 7.46
CA MET A 441 -0.34 5.04 6.49
C MET A 441 -0.33 6.50 6.95
N ALA A 442 -0.23 7.42 5.98
CA ALA A 442 -0.39 8.85 6.20
C ALA A 442 -1.27 9.48 5.11
N MET A 443 -2.13 10.43 5.49
CA MET A 443 -3.01 11.15 4.56
C MET A 443 -3.13 12.64 4.91
N GLU A 444 -3.45 13.45 3.92
CA GLU A 444 -3.74 14.88 4.07
C GLU A 444 -5.15 15.12 4.62
N PRO A 445 -5.33 15.93 5.68
CA PRO A 445 -6.60 16.11 6.36
C PRO A 445 -7.75 16.63 5.48
N TYR A 446 -7.48 17.61 4.62
CA TYR A 446 -8.54 18.33 3.91
C TYR A 446 -8.83 17.81 2.50
N THR A 447 -7.87 17.09 1.92
CA THR A 447 -7.95 16.54 0.57
C THR A 447 -8.26 15.05 0.55
N GLY A 448 -7.99 14.35 1.63
CA GLY A 448 -8.09 12.90 1.72
C GLY A 448 -6.97 12.14 0.99
N ARG A 449 -6.02 12.84 0.38
CA ARG A 449 -4.93 12.20 -0.38
C ARG A 449 -4.04 11.35 0.51
N VAL A 450 -3.90 10.08 0.16
CA VAL A 450 -3.01 9.14 0.84
C VAL A 450 -1.60 9.36 0.33
N LYS A 451 -0.71 9.82 1.21
CA LYS A 451 0.68 10.17 0.88
C LYS A 451 1.68 9.06 1.14
N VAL A 452 1.36 8.18 2.08
CA VAL A 452 2.23 7.08 2.52
C VAL A 452 1.42 5.81 2.70
N TRP A 453 1.99 4.68 2.26
CA TRP A 453 1.44 3.34 2.45
C TRP A 453 2.54 2.30 2.57
N VAL A 454 2.82 1.84 3.78
CA VAL A 454 3.76 0.76 4.07
C VAL A 454 3.01 -0.41 4.69
N GLY A 455 2.69 -1.44 3.91
CA GLY A 455 1.87 -2.58 4.34
C GLY A 455 2.65 -3.71 5.00
N GLY A 456 3.96 -3.58 5.15
CA GLY A 456 4.79 -4.60 5.80
C GLY A 456 6.29 -4.39 5.55
N PRO A 457 7.14 -5.25 6.13
CA PRO A 457 8.60 -5.09 6.04
C PRO A 457 9.19 -5.44 4.66
N SER A 458 8.57 -6.33 3.91
CA SER A 458 9.04 -6.77 2.59
C SER A 458 7.92 -7.44 1.82
N PHE A 459 7.44 -6.86 0.75
CA PHE A 459 6.39 -7.44 -0.09
C PHE A 459 6.83 -8.74 -0.77
N ARG A 460 8.11 -8.94 -1.02
CA ARG A 460 8.66 -10.17 -1.60
C ARG A 460 8.38 -11.39 -0.72
N HIS A 461 8.55 -11.23 0.61
CA HIS A 461 8.44 -12.30 1.59
C HIS A 461 7.08 -12.35 2.30
N PHE A 462 6.44 -11.18 2.49
CA PHE A 462 5.22 -11.01 3.28
C PHE A 462 4.17 -10.27 2.47
N LYS A 463 3.34 -11.03 1.75
CA LYS A 463 2.36 -10.48 0.79
C LYS A 463 1.13 -9.85 1.46
N TYR A 464 0.87 -10.18 2.73
CA TYR A 464 -0.33 -9.71 3.43
C TYR A 464 -0.16 -8.26 3.88
N ASP A 465 -1.03 -7.39 3.39
CA ASP A 465 -1.00 -5.95 3.65
C ASP A 465 -1.56 -5.64 5.05
N GLN A 466 -0.74 -5.04 5.91
CA GLN A 466 -1.11 -4.67 7.28
C GLN A 466 -1.84 -3.32 7.36
N VAL A 467 -1.92 -2.54 6.27
CA VAL A 467 -2.67 -1.28 6.26
C VAL A 467 -4.15 -1.53 6.02
N TYR A 468 -4.51 -2.32 5.01
CA TYR A 468 -5.90 -2.51 4.58
C TYR A 468 -6.48 -3.87 4.97
N SER A 469 -5.69 -4.95 4.85
CA SER A 469 -6.23 -6.31 5.02
C SER A 469 -6.17 -6.82 6.45
N ALA A 470 -5.26 -6.31 7.28
CA ALA A 470 -5.08 -6.79 8.64
C ALA A 470 -6.02 -6.09 9.61
N MET A 471 -6.94 -6.85 10.16
CA MET A 471 -7.79 -6.42 11.26
C MET A 471 -7.10 -6.75 12.59
N ARG A 472 -6.88 -5.74 13.43
CA ARG A 472 -6.13 -5.85 14.68
C ARG A 472 -6.80 -5.10 15.81
N GLN A 473 -6.70 -5.63 17.03
CA GLN A 473 -7.24 -4.96 18.21
C GLN A 473 -6.58 -3.59 18.41
N VAL A 474 -7.41 -2.55 18.44
CA VAL A 474 -6.94 -1.15 18.45
C VAL A 474 -6.48 -0.66 19.82
N GLY A 475 -6.80 -1.37 20.89
CA GLY A 475 -6.45 -0.98 22.24
C GLY A 475 -6.89 0.44 22.56
N SER A 476 -6.10 1.15 23.34
CA SER A 476 -6.42 2.50 23.81
C SER A 476 -6.54 3.56 22.72
N THR A 477 -6.29 3.27 21.43
CA THR A 477 -6.56 4.22 20.34
C THR A 477 -8.05 4.42 20.08
N ILE A 478 -8.92 3.59 20.64
CA ILE A 478 -10.39 3.76 20.61
C ILE A 478 -10.89 4.87 21.53
N LYS A 479 -10.14 5.21 22.61
CA LYS A 479 -10.59 6.14 23.66
C LYS A 479 -10.99 7.53 23.14
N PRO A 480 -10.29 8.13 22.16
CA PRO A 480 -10.71 9.43 21.64
C PRO A 480 -12.16 9.47 21.12
N PHE A 481 -12.70 8.38 20.60
CA PHE A 481 -14.10 8.35 20.15
C PHE A 481 -15.08 8.45 21.32
N LEU A 482 -14.82 7.80 22.45
CA LEU A 482 -15.59 7.95 23.68
C LEU A 482 -15.49 9.37 24.23
N TYR A 483 -14.29 9.95 24.24
CA TYR A 483 -14.09 11.35 24.67
C TYR A 483 -14.76 12.33 23.72
N THR A 484 -14.90 12.01 22.44
CA THR A 484 -15.66 12.83 21.48
C THR A 484 -17.12 12.95 21.87
N LEU A 485 -17.76 11.85 22.31
CA LEU A 485 -19.13 11.92 22.83
C LEU A 485 -19.22 12.86 24.03
N ALA A 486 -18.28 12.79 24.96
CA ALA A 486 -18.25 13.68 26.11
C ALA A 486 -18.14 15.16 25.69
N MET A 487 -17.28 15.46 24.72
CA MET A 487 -17.14 16.83 24.17
C MET A 487 -18.38 17.29 23.40
N GLN A 488 -19.11 16.38 22.73
CA GLN A 488 -20.38 16.69 22.06
C GLN A 488 -21.51 17.00 23.05
N GLU A 489 -21.51 16.33 24.19
CA GLU A 489 -22.47 16.54 25.27
C GLU A 489 -22.10 17.73 26.20
N GLY A 490 -21.07 18.51 25.81
CA GLY A 490 -20.69 19.74 26.51
C GLY A 490 -19.74 19.55 27.69
N TYR A 491 -19.17 18.35 27.88
CA TYR A 491 -18.18 18.16 28.94
C TYR A 491 -16.91 18.96 28.64
N SER A 492 -16.37 19.59 29.69
CA SER A 492 -15.10 20.31 29.58
C SER A 492 -13.91 19.35 29.59
N PRO A 493 -12.85 19.60 28.81
CA PRO A 493 -11.57 18.93 28.99
C PRO A 493 -11.02 18.97 30.40
N CYS A 494 -11.36 20.02 31.14
CA CYS A 494 -10.93 20.28 32.53
C CYS A 494 -11.88 19.67 33.58
N LEU A 495 -12.97 19.04 33.21
CA LEU A 495 -13.85 18.34 34.15
C LEU A 495 -13.03 17.33 34.95
N LYS A 496 -13.05 17.49 36.28
CA LYS A 496 -12.40 16.58 37.24
C LYS A 496 -13.31 15.41 37.56
N VAL A 497 -12.76 14.20 37.42
CA VAL A 497 -13.46 12.94 37.72
C VAL A 497 -12.58 12.05 38.62
N PRO A 498 -13.14 11.18 39.45
CA PRO A 498 -12.35 10.35 40.36
C PRO A 498 -11.57 9.27 39.62
N ASN A 499 -10.28 9.19 39.88
CA ASN A 499 -9.41 8.11 39.34
C ASN A 499 -9.49 6.87 40.25
N VAL A 500 -10.67 6.26 40.31
CA VAL A 500 -10.93 5.06 41.11
C VAL A 500 -11.42 3.90 40.21
N PRO A 501 -11.16 2.64 40.58
CA PRO A 501 -11.68 1.49 39.84
C PRO A 501 -13.20 1.55 39.69
N GLN A 502 -13.68 1.30 38.49
CA GLN A 502 -15.10 1.26 38.14
C GLN A 502 -15.59 -0.18 38.11
N VAL A 503 -16.73 -0.42 38.74
CA VAL A 503 -17.36 -1.74 38.85
C VAL A 503 -18.47 -1.88 37.81
N PHE A 504 -18.43 -2.93 37.01
CA PHE A 504 -19.48 -3.28 36.05
C PHE A 504 -20.15 -4.59 36.49
N ASP A 505 -21.44 -4.54 36.68
CA ASP A 505 -22.26 -5.74 36.93
C ASP A 505 -22.53 -6.44 35.58
N MET A 506 -22.10 -7.70 35.49
CA MET A 506 -22.27 -8.55 34.31
C MET A 506 -23.32 -9.64 34.55
N GLY A 507 -24.18 -9.50 35.57
CA GLY A 507 -25.14 -10.49 36.00
C GLY A 507 -24.52 -11.48 37.00
N ASP A 508 -23.99 -12.59 36.53
CA ASP A 508 -23.41 -13.64 37.40
C ASP A 508 -22.01 -13.27 37.92
N THR A 509 -21.35 -12.25 37.35
CA THR A 509 -19.99 -11.83 37.69
C THR A 509 -19.84 -10.31 37.72
N VAL A 510 -18.85 -9.87 38.46
CA VAL A 510 -18.44 -8.45 38.50
C VAL A 510 -17.14 -8.26 37.74
N TRP A 511 -17.15 -7.30 36.83
CA TRP A 511 -15.94 -6.94 36.08
C TRP A 511 -15.39 -5.59 36.52
N ILE A 512 -14.09 -5.54 36.83
CA ILE A 512 -13.38 -4.33 37.23
C ILE A 512 -12.19 -4.15 36.29
N PRO A 513 -12.24 -3.21 35.32
CA PRO A 513 -11.11 -2.94 34.44
C PRO A 513 -9.94 -2.37 35.25
N LYS A 514 -8.74 -2.90 35.00
CA LYS A 514 -7.52 -2.45 35.65
C LYS A 514 -6.77 -1.42 34.80
N ASN A 515 -6.10 -0.47 35.43
CA ASN A 515 -5.11 0.38 34.76
C ASN A 515 -3.91 -0.47 34.33
N SER A 516 -3.25 -0.11 33.22
CA SER A 516 -2.02 -0.78 32.76
C SER A 516 -0.87 -0.57 33.75
N ASN A 517 -0.83 0.59 34.42
CA ASN A 517 0.13 0.95 35.47
C ASN A 517 -0.59 1.67 36.60
N THR A 518 -0.09 1.52 37.83
CA THR A 518 -0.46 2.37 38.93
C THR A 518 0.11 3.77 38.74
N THR A 519 -0.66 4.80 39.11
CA THR A 519 -0.21 6.20 39.08
C THR A 519 -0.18 6.77 40.48
N ARG A 520 0.63 7.81 40.72
CA ARG A 520 0.62 8.56 42.01
C ARG A 520 -0.69 9.27 42.26
N HIS A 521 -1.56 9.39 41.23
CA HIS A 521 -2.84 10.06 41.30
C HIS A 521 -4.03 9.06 41.42
N ASP A 522 -3.76 7.79 41.76
CA ASP A 522 -4.82 6.82 42.02
C ASP A 522 -5.60 7.24 43.29
N GLY A 523 -6.93 7.31 43.16
CA GLY A 523 -7.82 7.83 44.21
C GLY A 523 -8.08 9.33 44.17
N GLU A 524 -7.33 10.10 43.40
CA GLU A 524 -7.48 11.56 43.28
C GLU A 524 -8.50 11.97 42.22
N MET A 525 -8.97 13.23 42.31
CA MET A 525 -9.77 13.87 41.26
C MET A 525 -8.85 14.38 40.16
N VAL A 526 -8.98 13.88 38.93
CA VAL A 526 -8.14 14.21 37.78
C VAL A 526 -8.99 14.70 36.60
N THR A 527 -8.44 15.54 35.75
CA THR A 527 -9.16 16.09 34.61
C THR A 527 -9.32 15.03 33.49
N LEU A 528 -10.36 15.17 32.66
CA LEU A 528 -10.53 14.35 31.46
C LEU A 528 -9.31 14.46 30.54
N ARG A 529 -8.73 15.66 30.41
CA ARG A 529 -7.49 15.91 29.66
C ARG A 529 -6.34 15.05 30.17
N TRP A 530 -6.09 15.04 31.47
CA TRP A 530 -5.06 14.20 32.08
C TRP A 530 -5.35 12.71 31.89
N GLY A 531 -6.61 12.30 32.05
CA GLY A 531 -7.05 10.91 31.86
C GLY A 531 -6.78 10.37 30.46
N LEU A 532 -7.05 11.17 29.40
CA LEU A 532 -6.74 10.80 28.02
C LEU A 532 -5.24 10.84 27.74
N ALA A 533 -4.52 11.86 28.23
CA ALA A 533 -3.09 12.03 28.06
C ALA A 533 -2.30 10.81 28.58
N ASN A 534 -2.66 10.34 29.77
CA ASN A 534 -2.03 9.19 30.42
C ASN A 534 -2.73 7.86 30.12
N SER A 535 -3.76 7.88 29.26
CA SER A 535 -4.49 6.67 28.82
C SER A 535 -5.10 5.85 29.96
N VAL A 536 -5.61 6.51 31.02
CA VAL A 536 -6.10 5.88 32.24
C VAL A 536 -7.42 5.17 31.99
N ASN A 537 -7.49 3.87 32.37
CA ASN A 537 -8.67 3.04 32.16
C ASN A 537 -9.80 3.42 33.11
N ASN A 538 -9.51 3.79 34.36
CA ASN A 538 -10.54 4.20 35.34
C ASN A 538 -11.38 5.36 34.82
N ILE A 539 -10.74 6.36 34.20
CA ILE A 539 -11.42 7.55 33.66
C ILE A 539 -12.28 7.18 32.44
N SER A 540 -11.74 6.35 31.53
CA SER A 540 -12.51 5.86 30.38
C SER A 540 -13.68 4.94 30.81
N ALA A 541 -13.49 4.15 31.87
CA ALA A 541 -14.53 3.34 32.48
C ALA A 541 -15.61 4.19 33.16
N TRP A 542 -15.22 5.31 33.78
CA TRP A 542 -16.17 6.28 34.28
C TRP A 542 -16.99 6.91 33.13
N LEU A 543 -16.32 7.32 32.04
CA LEU A 543 -17.00 7.91 30.88
C LEU A 543 -17.98 6.95 30.20
N ILE A 544 -17.62 5.69 29.99
CA ILE A 544 -18.52 4.73 29.33
C ILE A 544 -19.79 4.47 30.12
N LYS A 545 -19.79 4.69 31.43
CA LYS A 545 -21.00 4.63 32.27
C LYS A 545 -21.95 5.79 32.01
N GLN A 546 -21.46 6.91 31.46
CA GLN A 546 -22.29 8.08 31.12
C GLN A 546 -22.96 7.92 29.76
N PHE A 547 -22.37 7.08 28.88
CA PHE A 547 -22.81 6.87 27.50
C PHE A 547 -23.11 5.39 27.25
N SER A 548 -24.02 5.11 26.27
CA SER A 548 -24.23 3.73 25.88
C SER A 548 -23.08 3.25 24.98
N PRO A 549 -22.63 1.99 25.11
CA PRO A 549 -21.65 1.44 24.17
C PRO A 549 -22.10 1.51 22.70
N ALA A 550 -23.41 1.40 22.44
CA ALA A 550 -23.99 1.56 21.11
C ALA A 550 -23.76 2.96 20.53
N ALA A 551 -23.84 4.02 21.35
CA ALA A 551 -23.56 5.38 20.87
C ALA A 551 -22.09 5.57 20.47
N VAL A 552 -21.17 4.93 21.20
CA VAL A 552 -19.73 4.92 20.85
C VAL A 552 -19.52 4.18 19.53
N ALA A 553 -20.10 2.99 19.35
CA ALA A 553 -20.00 2.20 18.12
C ALA A 553 -20.60 2.98 16.92
N GLU A 554 -21.75 3.60 17.08
CA GLU A 554 -22.39 4.43 16.05
C GLU A 554 -21.51 5.62 15.63
N LEU A 555 -20.88 6.32 16.59
CA LEU A 555 -19.97 7.41 16.28
C LEU A 555 -18.75 6.92 15.50
N ILE A 556 -18.15 5.77 15.90
CA ILE A 556 -17.00 5.17 15.21
C ILE A 556 -17.38 4.85 13.77
N HIS A 557 -18.56 4.26 13.51
CA HIS A 557 -19.05 4.00 12.16
C HIS A 557 -19.30 5.30 11.37
N LYS A 558 -19.88 6.32 11.98
CA LYS A 558 -20.04 7.64 11.34
C LYS A 558 -18.70 8.27 10.96
N MET A 559 -17.64 8.01 11.70
CA MET A 559 -16.29 8.46 11.40
C MET A 559 -15.55 7.57 10.39
N GLY A 560 -16.22 6.60 9.76
CA GLY A 560 -15.71 5.87 8.61
C GLY A 560 -15.12 4.49 8.89
N VAL A 561 -15.28 3.95 10.09
CA VAL A 561 -14.93 2.56 10.40
C VAL A 561 -16.07 1.65 9.97
N ASN A 562 -15.83 0.79 8.98
CA ASN A 562 -16.82 -0.18 8.48
C ASN A 562 -16.71 -1.53 9.19
N SER A 563 -15.55 -1.84 9.78
CA SER A 563 -15.33 -3.03 10.59
C SER A 563 -16.34 -3.14 11.73
N TYR A 564 -16.74 -4.37 12.07
CA TYR A 564 -17.69 -4.59 13.16
C TYR A 564 -17.15 -4.11 14.52
N ILE A 565 -17.92 -3.29 15.17
CA ILE A 565 -17.64 -2.77 16.51
C ILE A 565 -18.66 -3.32 17.47
N ASP A 566 -18.22 -4.19 18.39
CA ASP A 566 -19.08 -4.79 19.39
C ASP A 566 -19.54 -3.74 20.43
N PRO A 567 -20.84 -3.45 20.57
CA PRO A 567 -21.35 -2.41 21.46
C PRO A 567 -21.43 -2.89 22.93
N VAL A 568 -20.29 -3.31 23.48
CA VAL A 568 -20.16 -3.80 24.88
C VAL A 568 -19.41 -2.81 25.75
N ASN A 569 -19.57 -2.96 27.07
CA ASN A 569 -18.92 -2.05 28.04
C ASN A 569 -17.38 -2.01 27.90
N SER A 570 -16.74 -3.08 27.42
CA SER A 570 -15.29 -3.14 27.20
C SER A 570 -14.81 -2.41 25.94
N ILE A 571 -15.70 -1.79 25.14
CA ILE A 571 -15.34 -1.05 23.92
C ILE A 571 -14.23 0.01 24.15
N PHE A 572 -14.23 0.68 25.32
CA PHE A 572 -13.21 1.68 25.64
C PHE A 572 -11.80 1.12 25.84
N LEU A 573 -11.65 -0.20 25.99
CA LEU A 573 -10.37 -0.89 26.02
C LEU A 573 -9.84 -1.22 24.61
N GLY A 574 -10.70 -1.06 23.58
CA GLY A 574 -10.33 -1.34 22.19
C GLY A 574 -10.22 -2.81 21.87
N THR A 575 -11.22 -3.59 22.31
CA THR A 575 -11.34 -5.02 22.04
C THR A 575 -11.72 -5.33 20.60
N SER A 576 -12.28 -4.35 19.87
CA SER A 576 -12.62 -4.47 18.46
C SER A 576 -11.38 -4.48 17.56
N GLU A 577 -11.48 -5.23 16.46
CA GLU A 577 -10.44 -5.33 15.45
C GLU A 577 -10.75 -4.42 14.27
N VAL A 578 -9.82 -3.54 13.91
CA VAL A 578 -9.97 -2.52 12.87
C VAL A 578 -8.67 -2.41 12.08
N THR A 579 -8.73 -1.97 10.84
CA THR A 579 -7.56 -1.78 9.99
C THR A 579 -6.85 -0.43 10.25
N VAL A 580 -5.57 -0.32 9.89
CA VAL A 580 -4.85 0.98 9.93
C VAL A 580 -5.52 1.99 9.01
N TYR A 581 -5.97 1.57 7.84
CA TYR A 581 -6.69 2.39 6.86
C TYR A 581 -7.93 3.06 7.46
N GLU A 582 -8.79 2.29 8.10
CA GLU A 582 -10.01 2.81 8.74
C GLU A 582 -9.68 3.75 9.90
N MET A 583 -8.69 3.40 10.73
CA MET A 583 -8.29 4.22 11.87
C MET A 583 -7.70 5.56 11.43
N VAL A 584 -6.91 5.62 10.36
CA VAL A 584 -6.39 6.87 9.80
C VAL A 584 -7.53 7.73 9.26
N GLY A 585 -8.48 7.13 8.50
CA GLY A 585 -9.67 7.81 8.01
C GLY A 585 -10.55 8.39 9.14
N ALA A 586 -10.74 7.63 10.22
CA ALA A 586 -11.51 8.06 11.37
C ALA A 586 -10.82 9.20 12.14
N TYR A 587 -9.50 9.09 12.42
CA TYR A 587 -8.74 10.15 13.07
C TYR A 587 -8.63 11.42 12.22
N ASN A 588 -8.71 11.26 10.89
CA ASN A 588 -8.76 12.41 9.99
C ASN A 588 -9.94 13.34 10.28
N THR A 589 -11.07 12.82 10.78
CA THR A 589 -12.23 13.63 11.16
C THR A 589 -11.87 14.67 12.22
N PHE A 590 -10.94 14.38 13.14
CA PHE A 590 -10.46 15.38 14.10
C PHE A 590 -9.63 16.47 13.41
N ALA A 591 -8.72 16.10 12.54
CA ALA A 591 -7.78 17.00 11.88
C ALA A 591 -8.45 17.88 10.80
N SER A 592 -9.50 17.36 10.14
CA SER A 592 -10.25 18.06 9.09
C SER A 592 -11.35 18.99 9.63
N GLY A 593 -11.43 19.19 10.97
CA GLY A 593 -12.43 20.05 11.60
C GLY A 593 -13.82 19.43 11.67
N GLY A 594 -13.92 18.12 11.86
CA GLY A 594 -15.18 17.38 12.06
C GLY A 594 -15.79 16.75 10.81
N VAL A 595 -15.13 16.88 9.68
CA VAL A 595 -15.55 16.31 8.40
C VAL A 595 -14.84 14.99 8.17
N HIS A 596 -15.57 13.89 8.04
CA HIS A 596 -15.00 12.65 7.52
C HIS A 596 -14.75 12.78 6.02
N ILE A 597 -13.56 12.42 5.58
CA ILE A 597 -13.12 12.47 4.19
C ILE A 597 -12.58 11.10 3.86
N ASP A 598 -13.19 10.43 2.88
CA ASP A 598 -12.74 9.10 2.44
C ASP A 598 -11.29 9.18 1.90
N PRO A 599 -10.41 8.22 2.23
CA PRO A 599 -9.06 8.21 1.69
C PRO A 599 -9.05 8.12 0.16
N LEU A 600 -8.37 9.04 -0.50
CA LEU A 600 -8.21 9.12 -1.95
C LEU A 600 -6.89 8.49 -2.35
N LEU A 601 -6.94 7.47 -3.20
CA LEU A 601 -5.77 6.71 -3.67
C LEU A 601 -5.29 7.16 -5.05
N VAL A 602 -6.23 7.55 -5.94
CA VAL A 602 -5.99 7.93 -7.33
C VAL A 602 -6.73 9.23 -7.62
N THR A 603 -6.09 10.15 -8.31
CA THR A 603 -6.70 11.42 -8.73
C THR A 603 -7.28 11.33 -10.14
N ARG A 604 -6.59 10.63 -11.06
CA ARG A 604 -7.03 10.46 -12.44
C ARG A 604 -6.41 9.24 -13.10
N ILE A 605 -7.06 8.78 -14.17
CA ILE A 605 -6.56 7.73 -15.07
C ILE A 605 -6.59 8.29 -16.49
N GLU A 606 -5.50 8.13 -17.21
CA GLU A 606 -5.34 8.51 -18.61
C GLU A 606 -5.07 7.28 -19.48
N ASP A 607 -5.40 7.35 -20.75
CA ASP A 607 -4.98 6.37 -21.74
C ASP A 607 -3.51 6.63 -22.17
N ARG A 608 -2.98 5.77 -23.02
CA ARG A 608 -1.63 5.89 -23.59
C ARG A 608 -1.37 7.20 -24.36
N ASN A 609 -2.43 7.85 -24.84
CA ASN A 609 -2.34 9.07 -25.63
C ASN A 609 -2.46 10.33 -24.75
N GLY A 610 -2.68 10.16 -23.45
CA GLY A 610 -2.87 11.27 -22.50
C GLY A 610 -4.34 11.75 -22.42
N ASN A 611 -5.30 11.04 -23.02
CA ASN A 611 -6.71 11.37 -22.83
C ASN A 611 -7.17 10.94 -21.43
N ILE A 612 -7.83 11.83 -20.73
CA ILE A 612 -8.38 11.56 -19.39
C ILE A 612 -9.58 10.63 -19.53
N LEU A 613 -9.47 9.44 -18.90
CA LEU A 613 -10.54 8.44 -18.86
C LEU A 613 -11.41 8.58 -17.61
N ALA A 614 -10.83 8.96 -16.49
CA ALA A 614 -11.56 9.17 -15.24
C ALA A 614 -10.82 10.15 -14.32
N THR A 615 -11.58 10.86 -13.48
CA THR A 615 -11.08 11.68 -12.37
C THR A 615 -11.81 11.30 -11.09
N PHE A 616 -11.11 11.34 -9.96
CA PHE A 616 -11.63 10.91 -8.67
C PHE A 616 -11.53 12.03 -7.64
N GLN A 617 -12.54 12.11 -6.79
CA GLN A 617 -12.59 13.03 -5.66
C GLN A 617 -13.11 12.29 -4.43
N PRO A 618 -12.63 12.59 -3.22
CA PRO A 618 -13.08 11.93 -2.01
C PRO A 618 -14.50 12.39 -1.64
N ARG A 619 -15.30 11.47 -1.13
CA ARG A 619 -16.57 11.81 -0.49
C ARG A 619 -16.29 12.50 0.84
N LYS A 620 -17.08 13.51 1.18
CA LYS A 620 -16.96 14.28 2.42
C LYS A 620 -18.31 14.32 3.11
N ARG A 621 -18.31 14.09 4.42
CA ARG A 621 -19.53 14.21 5.25
C ARG A 621 -19.18 14.83 6.61
N GLU A 622 -19.98 15.78 7.06
CA GLU A 622 -19.88 16.29 8.43
C GLU A 622 -20.34 15.21 9.42
N VAL A 623 -19.52 14.98 10.46
CA VAL A 623 -19.79 13.96 11.47
C VAL A 623 -19.89 14.57 12.86
N ILE A 624 -18.97 15.46 13.18
CA ILE A 624 -18.95 16.20 14.46
C ILE A 624 -18.77 17.71 14.20
N SER A 625 -19.14 18.53 15.16
CA SER A 625 -18.96 19.97 15.02
C SER A 625 -17.48 20.37 14.99
N GLN A 626 -17.16 21.48 14.31
CA GLN A 626 -15.80 22.03 14.29
C GLN A 626 -15.27 22.31 15.72
N LYS A 627 -16.13 22.74 16.64
CA LYS A 627 -15.78 22.96 18.04
C LYS A 627 -15.40 21.64 18.72
N THR A 628 -16.20 20.59 18.57
CA THR A 628 -15.90 19.26 19.10
C THR A 628 -14.58 18.73 18.55
N ALA A 629 -14.36 18.84 17.24
CA ALA A 629 -13.11 18.43 16.61
C ALA A 629 -11.89 19.18 17.17
N TYR A 630 -12.02 20.50 17.37
CA TYR A 630 -10.95 21.31 17.93
C TYR A 630 -10.66 20.95 19.40
N LEU A 631 -11.70 20.71 20.22
CA LEU A 631 -11.52 20.21 21.59
C LEU A 631 -10.76 18.87 21.59
N MET A 632 -11.12 17.97 20.68
CA MET A 632 -10.42 16.68 20.55
C MET A 632 -8.97 16.85 20.10
N VAL A 633 -8.68 17.77 19.17
CA VAL A 633 -7.30 18.13 18.83
C VAL A 633 -6.51 18.57 20.05
N GLN A 634 -7.06 19.43 20.90
CA GLN A 634 -6.38 19.89 22.13
C GLN A 634 -6.16 18.73 23.12
N LEU A 635 -7.14 17.85 23.27
CA LEU A 635 -6.99 16.63 24.09
C LEU A 635 -5.90 15.71 23.55
N LEU A 636 -5.86 15.48 22.24
CA LEU A 636 -4.83 14.65 21.59
C LEU A 636 -3.44 15.28 21.67
N ARG A 637 -3.34 16.62 21.63
CA ARG A 637 -2.08 17.33 21.85
C ARG A 637 -1.51 17.06 23.25
N SER A 638 -2.36 17.03 24.28
CA SER A 638 -1.90 16.73 25.63
C SER A 638 -1.26 15.36 25.80
N VAL A 639 -1.65 14.39 24.97
CA VAL A 639 -1.02 13.05 24.93
C VAL A 639 0.46 13.14 24.49
N ILE A 640 0.76 14.06 23.57
CA ILE A 640 2.12 14.28 23.05
C ILE A 640 2.93 15.19 23.98
N ASP A 641 2.29 16.22 24.54
CA ASP A 641 2.99 17.24 25.31
C ASP A 641 3.31 16.78 26.74
N GLN A 642 2.47 15.94 27.35
CA GLN A 642 2.60 15.53 28.76
C GLN A 642 2.12 14.11 29.08
N GLY A 643 1.82 13.31 28.06
CA GLY A 643 1.24 11.97 28.22
C GLY A 643 2.05 10.85 27.59
N SER A 644 1.35 9.79 27.21
CA SER A 644 1.96 8.54 26.73
C SER A 644 2.73 8.68 25.40
N GLY A 645 2.52 9.76 24.64
CA GLY A 645 3.21 10.07 23.38
C GLY A 645 4.42 10.99 23.52
N ILE A 646 4.81 11.37 24.73
CA ILE A 646 5.83 12.39 25.03
C ILE A 646 7.22 12.10 24.42
N ARG A 647 7.48 10.85 24.03
CA ARG A 647 8.72 10.46 23.33
C ARG A 647 8.96 11.24 22.02
N LEU A 648 7.91 11.69 21.34
CA LEU A 648 8.06 12.56 20.16
C LEU A 648 8.82 13.84 20.49
N ARG A 649 8.62 14.41 21.70
CA ARG A 649 9.30 15.60 22.19
C ARG A 649 10.74 15.35 22.62
N TYR A 650 10.96 14.36 23.49
CA TYR A 650 12.25 14.19 24.16
C TYR A 650 13.22 13.27 23.40
N VAL A 651 12.72 12.23 22.72
CA VAL A 651 13.58 11.28 21.99
C VAL A 651 13.82 11.78 20.57
N TYR A 652 12.75 12.25 19.90
CA TYR A 652 12.82 12.65 18.48
C TYR A 652 12.97 14.16 18.28
N ASN A 653 12.95 14.94 19.35
CA ASN A 653 13.07 16.42 19.35
C ASN A 653 12.11 17.10 18.37
N LEU A 654 10.91 16.55 18.19
CA LEU A 654 9.91 17.08 17.27
C LEU A 654 9.14 18.24 17.92
N ARG A 655 9.16 19.38 17.27
CA ARG A 655 8.43 20.58 17.65
C ARG A 655 7.20 20.75 16.75
N GLY A 656 6.23 21.57 17.20
CA GLY A 656 4.98 21.80 16.45
C GLY A 656 3.76 21.21 17.14
N PRO A 657 2.55 21.42 16.59
CA PRO A 657 1.28 21.16 17.28
C PRO A 657 0.80 19.71 17.05
N PHE A 658 1.64 18.72 17.31
CA PHE A 658 1.26 17.31 17.21
C PHE A 658 0.20 16.92 18.24
N GLY A 659 -0.82 16.20 17.79
CA GLY A 659 -1.71 15.43 18.65
C GLY A 659 -1.55 13.92 18.36
N GLY A 660 -1.96 13.06 19.28
CA GLY A 660 -1.89 11.63 19.01
C GLY A 660 -2.44 10.76 20.13
N LYS A 661 -2.39 9.43 19.92
CA LYS A 661 -2.79 8.44 20.92
C LYS A 661 -2.03 7.14 20.75
N THR A 662 -1.46 6.63 21.82
CA THR A 662 -0.86 5.30 21.88
C THR A 662 -1.92 4.24 22.15
N GLY A 663 -1.77 3.07 21.54
CA GLY A 663 -2.56 1.88 21.80
C GLY A 663 -1.66 0.69 22.15
N THR A 664 -2.11 -0.13 23.08
CA THR A 664 -1.46 -1.38 23.47
C THR A 664 -2.53 -2.36 23.90
N THR A 665 -2.50 -3.59 23.39
CA THR A 665 -3.36 -4.66 23.86
C THR A 665 -2.80 -5.29 25.14
N GLN A 666 -3.66 -5.99 25.90
CA GLN A 666 -3.28 -6.52 27.21
C GLN A 666 -2.11 -7.50 27.17
N ASN A 667 -1.98 -8.29 26.09
CA ASN A 667 -0.90 -9.26 25.93
C ASN A 667 0.32 -8.70 25.20
N HIS A 668 0.36 -7.40 24.90
CA HIS A 668 1.46 -6.76 24.13
C HIS A 668 1.60 -7.30 22.69
N SER A 669 0.51 -7.85 22.12
CA SER A 669 0.49 -8.39 20.76
C SER A 669 0.37 -7.30 19.70
N ASP A 670 -0.25 -6.16 20.07
CA ASP A 670 -0.54 -5.07 19.16
C ASP A 670 -0.07 -3.73 19.76
N GLY A 671 0.85 -3.10 19.08
CA GLY A 671 1.32 -1.74 19.38
C GLY A 671 0.83 -0.76 18.34
N TRP A 672 0.03 0.23 18.77
CA TRP A 672 -0.53 1.26 17.91
C TRP A 672 -0.02 2.64 18.26
N PHE A 673 0.13 3.47 17.25
CA PHE A 673 0.29 4.90 17.43
C PHE A 673 -0.46 5.66 16.33
N MET A 674 -1.44 6.44 16.74
CA MET A 674 -2.17 7.38 15.88
C MET A 674 -1.69 8.79 16.17
N SER A 675 -1.39 9.57 15.13
CA SER A 675 -1.04 10.98 15.30
C SER A 675 -1.72 11.86 14.27
N ILE A 676 -1.98 13.08 14.67
CA ILE A 676 -2.56 14.14 13.85
C ILE A 676 -1.63 15.36 13.86
N TYR A 677 -1.51 15.96 12.70
CA TYR A 677 -0.80 17.21 12.46
C TYR A 677 -1.65 18.08 11.52
N PRO A 678 -1.51 19.43 11.50
CA PRO A 678 -2.35 20.28 10.64
C PRO A 678 -2.39 19.92 9.16
N THR A 679 -1.32 19.30 8.65
CA THR A 679 -1.15 18.91 7.24
C THR A 679 -1.08 17.40 7.01
N LEU A 680 -1.01 16.58 8.08
CA LEU A 680 -0.83 15.13 7.94
C LEU A 680 -1.47 14.36 9.10
N VAL A 681 -2.23 13.33 8.80
CA VAL A 681 -2.74 12.33 9.75
C VAL A 681 -2.07 11.01 9.52
N MET A 682 -1.60 10.35 10.58
CA MET A 682 -0.80 9.14 10.48
C MET A 682 -1.29 8.06 11.44
N GLY A 683 -1.22 6.82 10.99
CA GLY A 683 -1.49 5.64 11.79
C GLY A 683 -0.44 4.57 11.58
N THR A 684 0.06 4.01 12.66
CA THR A 684 1.04 2.91 12.64
C THR A 684 0.61 1.81 13.60
N TRP A 685 0.64 0.60 13.09
CA TRP A 685 0.53 -0.63 13.88
C TRP A 685 1.80 -1.46 13.75
N VAL A 686 2.21 -2.13 14.83
CA VAL A 686 3.31 -3.10 14.86
C VAL A 686 2.91 -4.28 15.72
N GLY A 687 3.21 -5.48 15.26
CA GLY A 687 2.98 -6.74 15.96
C GLY A 687 3.52 -7.93 15.17
N ALA A 688 3.40 -9.14 15.68
CA ALA A 688 3.65 -10.35 14.91
C ALA A 688 2.40 -10.73 14.09
N GLU A 689 2.56 -11.63 13.12
CA GLU A 689 1.47 -12.17 12.32
C GLU A 689 0.37 -12.79 13.19
N ASP A 690 0.78 -13.52 14.23
CA ASP A 690 -0.12 -14.20 15.16
C ASP A 690 -0.08 -13.54 16.54
N PRO A 691 -1.23 -13.18 17.15
CA PRO A 691 -1.27 -12.56 18.48
C PRO A 691 -0.64 -13.38 19.61
N ALA A 692 -0.48 -14.71 19.46
CA ALA A 692 0.21 -15.55 20.41
C ALA A 692 1.75 -15.38 20.39
N VAL A 693 2.27 -14.67 19.39
CA VAL A 693 3.69 -14.36 19.21
C VAL A 693 3.88 -12.87 19.51
N HIS A 694 4.28 -12.54 20.72
CA HIS A 694 4.35 -11.15 21.21
C HIS A 694 5.41 -10.97 22.30
N PHE A 695 5.77 -9.73 22.63
CA PHE A 695 6.63 -9.42 23.76
C PHE A 695 6.04 -9.90 25.09
N ASN A 696 6.88 -10.40 25.97
CA ASN A 696 6.47 -10.78 27.33
C ASN A 696 6.34 -9.55 28.26
N TRP A 697 7.02 -8.44 27.92
CA TRP A 697 7.15 -7.28 28.78
C TRP A 697 6.66 -6.00 28.10
N ILE A 698 5.93 -5.17 28.85
CA ILE A 698 5.35 -3.91 28.37
C ILE A 698 6.41 -2.91 27.88
N ALA A 699 7.63 -2.96 28.42
CA ALA A 699 8.69 -2.00 28.08
C ALA A 699 8.96 -1.89 26.58
N MET A 700 8.99 -3.03 25.88
CA MET A 700 9.15 -3.09 24.42
C MET A 700 7.83 -3.38 23.71
N GLY A 701 6.85 -4.01 24.38
CA GLY A 701 5.58 -4.45 23.81
C GLY A 701 4.45 -3.41 23.86
N GLN A 702 4.74 -2.13 24.15
CA GLN A 702 3.75 -1.06 24.13
C GLN A 702 3.83 -0.22 22.85
N GLY A 703 2.71 0.40 22.47
CA GLY A 703 2.64 1.24 21.26
C GLY A 703 3.67 2.39 21.24
N ALA A 704 4.02 2.94 22.42
CA ALA A 704 5.07 3.94 22.55
C ALA A 704 6.48 3.44 22.23
N SER A 705 6.71 2.11 22.25
CA SER A 705 7.99 1.48 21.91
C SER A 705 7.96 0.74 20.58
N MET A 706 6.79 0.21 20.17
CA MET A 706 6.62 -0.53 18.93
C MET A 706 6.33 0.38 17.73
N ALA A 707 5.32 1.24 17.82
CA ALA A 707 4.76 1.96 16.67
C ALA A 707 5.20 3.44 16.61
N LEU A 708 5.18 4.16 17.74
CA LEU A 708 5.55 5.58 17.80
C LEU A 708 6.94 5.88 17.22
N PRO A 709 7.99 5.05 17.44
CA PRO A 709 9.33 5.34 16.91
C PRO A 709 9.38 5.40 15.38
N ILE A 710 8.56 4.64 14.67
CA ILE A 710 8.48 4.69 13.19
C ILE A 710 8.05 6.09 12.76
N GLN A 711 6.97 6.62 13.35
CA GLN A 711 6.52 7.99 13.04
C GLN A 711 7.53 9.04 13.51
N GLY A 712 8.20 8.82 14.64
CA GLY A 712 9.26 9.72 15.15
C GLY A 712 10.41 9.87 14.15
N LEU A 713 10.96 8.76 13.65
CA LEU A 713 12.03 8.76 12.64
C LEU A 713 11.57 9.33 11.29
N PHE A 714 10.37 8.98 10.85
CA PHE A 714 9.76 9.53 9.65
C PHE A 714 9.64 11.06 9.74
N LEU A 715 9.04 11.57 10.82
CA LEU A 715 8.82 13.00 11.03
C LEU A 715 10.12 13.78 11.18
N GLN A 716 11.19 13.21 11.75
CA GLN A 716 12.50 13.86 11.77
C GLN A 716 13.00 14.16 10.37
N LYS A 717 12.86 13.19 9.42
CA LYS A 717 13.26 13.37 8.02
C LYS A 717 12.34 14.38 7.31
N VAL A 718 11.03 14.32 7.56
CA VAL A 718 10.05 15.23 6.98
C VAL A 718 10.32 16.67 7.42
N MET A 719 10.48 16.92 8.74
CA MET A 719 10.74 18.25 9.28
C MET A 719 12.12 18.83 8.89
N ALA A 720 13.07 17.96 8.53
CA ALA A 720 14.37 18.39 8.03
C ALA A 720 14.35 18.79 6.54
N ASN A 721 13.26 18.47 5.81
CA ASN A 721 13.13 18.77 4.40
C ASN A 721 12.12 19.91 4.14
N PRO A 722 12.57 21.17 3.95
CA PRO A 722 11.67 22.32 3.79
C PRO A 722 10.83 22.26 2.50
N ASN A 723 11.22 21.47 1.52
CA ASN A 723 10.50 21.35 0.25
C ASN A 723 9.14 20.63 0.38
N LEU A 724 8.93 19.92 1.48
CA LEU A 724 7.67 19.22 1.75
C LEU A 724 6.56 20.13 2.29
N GLY A 725 6.86 21.40 2.59
CA GLY A 725 5.88 22.36 3.08
C GLY A 725 5.27 22.03 4.45
N ILE A 726 5.91 21.13 5.22
CA ILE A 726 5.50 20.73 6.57
C ILE A 726 6.48 21.37 7.57
N SER A 727 5.97 22.27 8.43
CA SER A 727 6.82 23.11 9.27
C SER A 727 6.41 23.01 10.75
N PRO A 728 7.37 23.07 11.69
CA PRO A 728 7.06 23.18 13.12
C PRO A 728 6.19 24.38 13.49
N SER A 729 6.11 25.39 12.61
CA SER A 729 5.28 26.60 12.76
C SER A 729 3.83 26.44 12.28
N ASP A 730 3.46 25.29 11.69
CA ASP A 730 2.10 25.04 11.28
C ASP A 730 1.13 25.15 12.46
N THR A 731 -0.08 25.60 12.20
CA THR A 731 -1.08 25.83 13.25
C THR A 731 -2.41 25.17 12.91
N TRP A 732 -3.14 24.75 13.92
CA TRP A 732 -4.50 24.26 13.76
C TRP A 732 -5.45 25.42 13.43
N ARG A 733 -6.43 25.16 12.55
CA ARG A 733 -7.51 26.11 12.32
C ARG A 733 -8.37 26.21 13.57
N VAL A 734 -8.51 27.43 14.10
CA VAL A 734 -9.33 27.70 15.27
C VAL A 734 -10.75 27.99 14.82
N PRO A 735 -11.78 27.28 15.32
CA PRO A 735 -13.17 27.57 14.98
C PRO A 735 -13.62 28.92 15.54
N LYS A 736 -14.57 29.53 14.83
CA LYS A 736 -15.18 30.81 15.30
C LYS A 736 -15.76 30.65 16.70
N GLY A 737 -15.40 31.57 17.60
CA GLY A 737 -15.82 31.56 19.00
C GLY A 737 -15.00 30.63 19.91
N MET A 738 -13.85 30.14 19.41
CA MET A 738 -12.85 29.42 20.22
C MET A 738 -11.50 30.15 20.23
N GLU A 739 -11.45 31.34 19.66
CA GLU A 739 -10.26 32.19 19.62
C GLU A 739 -9.87 32.61 21.04
N GLY A 740 -8.59 32.45 21.38
CA GLY A 740 -8.06 32.84 22.69
C GLY A 740 -8.39 31.91 23.86
N ILE A 741 -9.17 30.85 23.63
CA ILE A 741 -9.44 29.86 24.69
C ILE A 741 -8.17 29.02 24.91
N GLN A 742 -7.59 29.17 26.10
CA GLN A 742 -6.51 28.33 26.58
C GLN A 742 -7.07 27.21 27.45
N PHE A 743 -6.70 25.95 27.05
CA PHE A 743 -7.09 24.77 27.82
C PHE A 743 -6.03 24.44 28.88
N ASN A 744 -5.67 25.39 29.71
CA ASN A 744 -4.88 25.13 30.90
C ASN A 744 -5.82 24.75 32.05
N CYS A 745 -5.95 23.44 32.28
CA CYS A 745 -6.87 22.92 33.28
C CYS A 745 -6.38 23.17 34.73
N ASP A 746 -5.11 23.55 34.91
CA ASP A 746 -4.54 23.86 36.21
C ASP A 746 -4.87 25.33 36.62
N ASP A 747 -5.18 26.16 35.60
CA ASP A 747 -5.64 27.55 35.79
C ASP A 747 -7.19 27.66 35.77
N ALA A 748 -7.91 26.56 36.01
CA ALA A 748 -9.36 26.63 36.19
C ALA A 748 -9.69 27.65 37.30
N PRO A 749 -10.72 28.52 37.13
CA PRO A 749 -11.04 29.54 38.11
C PRO A 749 -11.11 28.92 39.52
N ARG A 750 -10.35 29.50 40.45
CA ARG A 750 -10.40 29.12 41.84
C ARG A 750 -11.83 29.34 42.34
N THR A 751 -12.31 28.45 43.18
CA THR A 751 -13.62 28.68 43.85
C THR A 751 -13.54 29.90 44.78
N GLN A 752 -14.67 30.53 45.07
CA GLN A 752 -14.74 31.72 45.94
C GLN A 752 -14.03 31.50 47.29
N GLU A 753 -13.95 30.26 47.77
CA GLU A 753 -13.23 29.87 48.98
C GLU A 753 -11.70 29.93 48.85
N ASP A 754 -11.16 29.81 47.63
CA ASP A 754 -9.71 29.89 47.36
C ASP A 754 -9.23 31.38 47.30
N GLU A 755 -10.15 32.35 47.06
CA GLU A 755 -9.82 33.77 46.90
C GLU A 755 -9.75 34.53 48.24
N GLU A 756 -10.37 34.00 49.30
CA GLU A 756 -10.36 34.67 50.63
C GLU A 756 -8.99 34.60 51.34
N GLY A 757 -7.99 33.89 50.79
CA GLY A 757 -6.67 33.70 51.42
C GLY A 757 -5.48 34.41 50.77
N GLU A 758 -5.61 35.03 49.60
CA GLU A 758 -4.46 35.65 48.90
C GLU A 758 -4.73 37.10 48.49
N ASP A 759 -3.90 38.03 49.01
CA ASP A 759 -3.91 39.47 48.70
C ASP A 759 -3.12 39.72 47.39
N TYR A 760 -3.83 39.96 46.28
CA TYR A 760 -3.26 40.27 44.95
C TYR A 760 -3.00 41.79 44.72
N SER A 761 -2.94 42.61 45.75
CA SER A 761 -2.85 44.09 45.61
C SER A 761 -1.54 44.64 45.04
N ASN A 762 -0.54 43.77 44.65
CA ASN A 762 0.81 44.20 44.26
C ASN A 762 1.34 43.68 42.92
N GLU A 763 0.55 43.01 42.07
CA GLU A 763 1.02 42.62 40.70
C GLU A 763 0.42 43.52 39.64
N SER A 764 1.19 44.50 39.17
CA SER A 764 0.81 45.34 38.03
C SER A 764 0.79 44.54 36.74
N GLY A 765 -0.40 44.39 36.14
CA GLY A 765 -0.58 43.86 34.79
C GLY A 765 -1.40 42.61 34.65
N ARG A 766 -1.93 42.02 35.69
CA ARG A 766 -2.91 40.94 35.65
C ARG A 766 -4.25 41.39 36.19
N PHE A 767 -5.33 41.29 35.40
CA PHE A 767 -6.67 41.34 35.94
C PHE A 767 -7.34 40.01 35.77
N VAL A 768 -7.98 39.51 36.82
CA VAL A 768 -8.80 38.31 36.82
C VAL A 768 -10.24 38.75 36.54
N SER A 769 -10.79 38.36 35.43
CA SER A 769 -12.22 38.52 35.14
C SER A 769 -12.96 37.26 35.59
N LEU A 770 -13.72 37.34 36.64
CA LEU A 770 -14.66 36.30 37.05
C LEU A 770 -15.79 36.26 36.00
N ILE A 771 -15.78 35.26 35.14
CA ILE A 771 -16.95 34.93 34.34
C ILE A 771 -17.71 33.86 35.11
N SER A 772 -18.65 34.27 35.93
CA SER A 772 -19.66 33.38 36.49
C SER A 772 -20.61 32.98 35.35
N VAL A 773 -20.47 31.76 34.86
CA VAL A 773 -21.47 31.18 33.98
C VAL A 773 -22.40 30.34 34.83
N ASP A 774 -23.63 30.82 35.01
CA ASP A 774 -24.73 29.98 35.51
C ASP A 774 -24.94 28.86 34.49
N VAL A 775 -24.36 27.71 34.78
CA VAL A 775 -24.37 26.50 33.90
C VAL A 775 -25.81 26.06 33.66
N GLU A 776 -26.70 26.22 34.64
CA GLU A 776 -28.13 25.88 34.48
C GLU A 776 -28.83 26.87 33.53
N SER A 777 -28.60 28.16 33.70
CA SER A 777 -29.17 29.18 32.80
C SER A 777 -28.61 29.06 31.36
N TYR A 778 -27.30 28.81 31.22
CA TYR A 778 -26.69 28.59 29.92
C TYR A 778 -27.22 27.33 29.24
N ALA A 779 -27.37 26.23 29.98
CA ALA A 779 -27.95 25.00 29.49
C ALA A 779 -29.42 25.18 29.06
N ARG A 780 -30.21 25.92 29.83
CA ARG A 780 -31.61 26.25 29.49
C ARG A 780 -31.73 27.07 28.20
N THR A 781 -30.78 27.97 27.95
CA THR A 781 -30.80 28.89 26.79
C THR A 781 -30.23 28.27 25.53
N HIS A 782 -29.23 27.40 25.62
CA HIS A 782 -28.44 26.91 24.43
C HIS A 782 -28.71 25.47 24.05
N PHE A 783 -29.24 24.65 24.97
CA PHE A 783 -29.50 23.20 24.70
C PHE A 783 -30.97 22.87 24.54
N ASN A 784 -31.79 23.76 24.00
CA ASN A 784 -33.22 23.56 23.75
C ASN A 784 -33.54 22.57 22.64
N LYS A 785 -32.57 21.77 22.14
CA LYS A 785 -32.87 20.68 21.20
C LYS A 785 -33.43 19.49 21.96
N SER A 786 -34.71 19.16 21.69
CA SER A 786 -35.33 17.93 22.23
C SER A 786 -34.53 16.70 21.80
N VAL A 787 -34.05 15.98 22.82
CA VAL A 787 -33.39 14.67 22.61
C VAL A 787 -34.47 13.61 22.49
N LYS A 788 -34.51 12.85 21.42
CA LYS A 788 -35.40 11.73 21.24
C LYS A 788 -34.97 10.60 22.18
N LYS A 789 -35.73 10.31 23.22
CA LYS A 789 -35.56 9.13 24.08
C LYS A 789 -36.61 8.11 23.71
N THR A 790 -36.24 6.85 23.51
CA THR A 790 -37.13 5.74 23.28
C THR A 790 -37.47 5.13 24.62
N LEU A 791 -38.73 5.11 24.97
CA LEU A 791 -39.23 4.52 26.22
C LEU A 791 -39.95 3.22 25.91
N SER A 792 -39.58 2.13 26.58
CA SER A 792 -40.33 0.87 26.54
C SER A 792 -41.35 0.88 27.66
N ILE A 793 -42.62 0.83 27.31
CA ILE A 793 -43.71 0.69 28.26
C ILE A 793 -44.51 -0.59 27.97
N PRO A 794 -45.15 -1.22 28.98
CA PRO A 794 -46.01 -2.38 28.76
C PRO A 794 -47.12 -2.07 27.75
N ARG A 795 -47.49 -3.05 26.93
CA ARG A 795 -48.47 -2.86 25.84
C ARG A 795 -49.82 -2.35 26.35
N TRP A 796 -50.32 -2.90 27.45
CA TRP A 796 -51.59 -2.46 28.05
C TRP A 796 -51.57 -0.98 28.46
N MET A 797 -50.42 -0.46 28.91
CA MET A 797 -50.25 0.94 29.31
C MET A 797 -50.21 1.85 28.08
N ASN A 798 -49.58 1.39 27.00
CA ASN A 798 -49.61 2.11 25.72
C ASN A 798 -51.05 2.21 25.18
N ASP A 799 -51.78 1.10 25.15
CA ASP A 799 -53.15 1.04 24.61
C ASP A 799 -54.11 1.94 25.40
N LEU A 800 -53.95 2.00 26.73
CA LEU A 800 -54.74 2.86 27.62
C LEU A 800 -54.38 4.35 27.40
N ALA A 801 -53.11 4.67 27.20
CA ALA A 801 -52.66 6.04 26.98
C ALA A 801 -53.08 6.57 25.61
N VAL A 802 -53.03 5.74 24.57
CA VAL A 802 -53.56 6.07 23.23
C VAL A 802 -55.05 6.30 23.29
N ALA A 803 -55.80 5.42 23.97
CA ALA A 803 -57.27 5.58 24.15
C ALA A 803 -57.66 6.86 24.90
N ARG A 804 -56.77 7.41 25.74
CA ARG A 804 -57.01 8.64 26.48
C ARG A 804 -56.32 9.87 25.84
N SER A 805 -55.83 9.72 24.62
CA SER A 805 -55.12 10.79 23.89
C SER A 805 -53.97 11.47 24.68
N ILE A 806 -53.24 10.68 25.48
CA ILE A 806 -52.12 11.19 26.29
C ILE A 806 -50.90 11.45 25.40
N ASN A 807 -50.37 12.67 25.46
CA ASN A 807 -49.12 13.01 24.81
C ASN A 807 -47.93 12.54 25.65
N PHE A 808 -47.35 11.40 25.29
CA PHE A 808 -46.24 10.77 25.99
C PHE A 808 -45.03 11.68 26.19
N SER A 809 -44.67 12.50 25.19
CA SER A 809 -43.52 13.40 25.27
C SER A 809 -43.74 14.48 26.34
N LYS A 810 -44.92 15.07 26.33
CA LYS A 810 -45.28 16.12 27.31
C LYS A 810 -45.43 15.56 28.73
N THR A 811 -45.98 14.34 28.85
CA THR A 811 -46.14 13.64 30.14
C THR A 811 -44.78 13.29 30.73
N LEU A 812 -43.86 12.77 29.90
CA LEU A 812 -42.50 12.44 30.32
C LEU A 812 -41.72 13.69 30.73
N GLN A 813 -41.81 14.78 29.96
CA GLN A 813 -41.18 16.05 30.31
C GLN A 813 -41.70 16.59 31.64
N ASN A 814 -43.00 16.52 31.86
CA ASN A 814 -43.60 17.00 33.12
C ASN A 814 -43.18 16.14 34.33
N ALA A 815 -43.12 14.78 34.12
CA ALA A 815 -42.65 13.88 35.15
C ALA A 815 -41.19 14.14 35.51
N LEU A 816 -40.32 14.29 34.50
CA LEU A 816 -38.90 14.59 34.71
C LEU A 816 -38.70 15.95 35.41
N ARG A 817 -39.48 16.98 35.06
CA ARG A 817 -39.42 18.30 35.73
C ARG A 817 -39.76 18.16 37.21
N ARG A 818 -40.78 17.36 37.57
CA ARG A 818 -41.14 17.11 38.97
C ARG A 818 -40.05 16.39 39.73
N GLU A 819 -39.48 15.33 39.15
CA GLU A 819 -38.39 14.54 39.76
C GLU A 819 -37.11 15.36 39.96
N LEU A 820 -36.83 16.29 39.05
CA LEU A 820 -35.65 17.16 39.07
C LEU A 820 -35.90 18.43 39.91
N GLY A 821 -37.10 18.64 40.48
CA GLY A 821 -37.44 19.86 41.26
C GLY A 821 -37.46 21.14 40.43
N ILE A 822 -37.65 21.03 39.12
CA ILE A 822 -37.66 22.15 38.18
C ILE A 822 -39.15 22.52 37.96
N GLU A 823 -39.73 23.31 38.86
CA GLU A 823 -41.08 23.86 38.66
C GLU A 823 -41.04 25.02 37.64
N ALA A 824 -42.17 25.14 36.88
CA ALA A 824 -42.34 26.00 35.71
C ALA A 824 -42.25 27.51 36.03
#